data_20a5bb1a1a4069f6bba10631e13db71d
#
_entry.id   20a5bb1a1a4069f6bba10631e13db71d
#
_cell.length_a   1.000
_cell.length_b   1.000
_cell.length_c   1.000
_cell.angle_alpha   90.00
_cell.angle_beta   90.00
_cell.angle_gamma   90.00
#
_symmetry.space_group_name_H-M   'P 1'
#
loop_
_entity.id
_entity.type
_entity.pdbx_description
1 polymer ?
#
loop_
_entity_poly.entity_id
_entity_poly.type
_entity_poly.pdbx_seq_one_letter_code
_entity_poly.pdbx_strand_id
1 'polypeptide(L)'
;MKYKEILRQYWGYDDFRGIQREIIESIGSGHDTLGLMPTGGGKSITFQVPALAREGTCVVITPLIALMKDQVENLRRRGIRAAAIYSGLTREEIVITLENCIFGAVKILYVSPERLSSDLFQAKLRHMNVSFITVDEAHCISQWGYDFRPSYLEIAKIRKLLPNAPVLALTATATPQVVEDIQDKLSPLTPNPSPLTPFNIFRMSFERQNLAYVVRRATDKREQLIHILKSVKGSAIVYTRSRRRTKEFAELLNEAGISATFYHAGLESAAKDERQLAWQNDKIRVMVATNAFGMGIDKPDVRVVIHVDCPDSVEAYFQEAGRAGRDGQKAYAVLLYNDADHRKLEKRISDTFPEKDFIREVYEHLAFFYQIGVGSGYNHTFEFNIDKFCHAFHHFPIQVDSALKILNRAGYIEYTEEQDNQARVMFTVSRNELYRLEHNTDNEERVITALLRNYGGLFTDYNYIDESFIAQQCGLQSQQVYMILKSLSQRHILHFIPQKKTPYIRYTQRREDKEHIQIMPVIYEERKAQYADRIHAMIDYATDDSVCRSRQLLRYFGEENDHDCRQCDVCLSHRPEGMVSEPRFNEAMEKILALLDDGKPHPITDLRDIQLPTDELNAALDYLFQEEYIRQSDGLLLSNH
;
A
#
# COMPACT_ATOMS: atom_id res chain seq x y z
N MET A 1 -6.09 -5.82 -32.90
CA MET A 1 -7.19 -6.81 -32.87
C MET A 1 -6.96 -7.83 -31.73
N LYS A 2 -5.81 -8.51 -31.67
CA LYS A 2 -5.50 -9.56 -30.67
C LYS A 2 -5.78 -9.19 -29.19
N TYR A 3 -5.44 -7.98 -28.75
CA TYR A 3 -5.64 -7.55 -27.34
C TYR A 3 -7.12 -7.38 -26.97
N LYS A 4 -7.94 -6.82 -27.86
CA LYS A 4 -9.39 -6.68 -27.63
C LYS A 4 -10.11 -8.03 -27.58
N GLU A 5 -9.69 -8.98 -28.40
CA GLU A 5 -10.23 -10.34 -28.37
C GLU A 5 -9.96 -11.03 -27.04
N ILE A 6 -8.72 -10.90 -26.52
CA ILE A 6 -8.34 -11.41 -25.18
C ILE A 6 -9.15 -10.72 -24.08
N LEU A 7 -9.30 -9.39 -24.15
CA LEU A 7 -10.09 -8.63 -23.19
C LEU A 7 -11.54 -9.13 -23.14
N ARG A 8 -12.16 -9.30 -24.31
CA ARG A 8 -13.54 -9.79 -24.42
C ARG A 8 -13.66 -11.23 -23.92
N GLN A 9 -12.73 -12.09 -24.28
CA GLN A 9 -12.76 -13.53 -23.95
C GLN A 9 -12.66 -13.78 -22.44
N TYR A 10 -11.74 -13.08 -21.75
CA TYR A 10 -11.44 -13.37 -20.33
C TYR A 10 -12.12 -12.42 -19.33
N TRP A 11 -12.44 -11.18 -19.75
CA TRP A 11 -13.05 -10.18 -18.86
C TRP A 11 -14.45 -9.74 -19.29
N GLY A 12 -14.86 -10.05 -20.52
CA GLY A 12 -16.19 -9.68 -21.02
C GLY A 12 -16.34 -8.20 -21.38
N TYR A 13 -15.24 -7.45 -21.48
CA TYR A 13 -15.26 -6.03 -21.85
C TYR A 13 -15.03 -5.85 -23.35
N ASP A 14 -15.77 -4.95 -23.97
CA ASP A 14 -15.69 -4.69 -25.39
C ASP A 14 -14.53 -3.79 -25.80
N ASP A 15 -14.10 -2.89 -24.92
CA ASP A 15 -12.98 -1.98 -25.16
C ASP A 15 -12.20 -1.64 -23.88
N PHE A 16 -11.00 -1.11 -24.08
CA PHE A 16 -10.13 -0.60 -23.02
C PHE A 16 -10.61 0.75 -22.51
N ARG A 17 -10.30 1.06 -21.24
CA ARG A 17 -10.66 2.32 -20.60
C ARG A 17 -9.44 3.24 -20.50
N GLY A 18 -9.64 4.53 -20.75
CA GLY A 18 -8.59 5.53 -20.64
C GLY A 18 -7.33 5.12 -21.41
N ILE A 19 -6.18 5.20 -20.74
CA ILE A 19 -4.85 4.93 -21.32
C ILE A 19 -4.44 3.44 -21.31
N GLN A 20 -5.36 2.52 -21.02
CA GLN A 20 -5.01 1.09 -20.95
C GLN A 20 -4.48 0.55 -22.28
N ARG A 21 -5.06 1.00 -23.40
CA ARG A 21 -4.67 0.57 -24.75
C ARG A 21 -3.23 0.97 -25.04
N GLU A 22 -2.88 2.23 -24.81
CA GLU A 22 -1.57 2.80 -25.07
C GLU A 22 -0.48 2.07 -24.26
N ILE A 23 -0.75 1.80 -22.98
CA ILE A 23 0.15 1.03 -22.11
C ILE A 23 0.33 -0.39 -22.66
N ILE A 24 -0.77 -1.08 -23.03
CA ILE A 24 -0.75 -2.46 -23.55
C ILE A 24 0.03 -2.53 -24.86
N GLU A 25 -0.17 -1.58 -25.76
CA GLU A 25 0.52 -1.51 -27.06
C GLU A 25 2.02 -1.21 -26.86
N SER A 26 2.37 -0.31 -25.93
CA SER A 26 3.74 0.05 -25.63
C SER A 26 4.53 -1.14 -25.07
N ILE A 27 4.07 -1.77 -23.98
CA ILE A 27 4.74 -2.94 -23.41
C ILE A 27 4.68 -4.15 -24.36
N GLY A 28 3.58 -4.27 -25.08
CA GLY A 28 3.39 -5.31 -26.10
C GLY A 28 4.38 -5.21 -27.26
N SER A 29 4.82 -4.00 -27.60
CA SER A 29 5.85 -3.72 -28.61
C SER A 29 7.28 -3.83 -28.08
N GLY A 30 7.47 -4.10 -26.79
CA GLY A 30 8.79 -4.31 -26.19
C GLY A 30 9.43 -3.06 -25.61
N HIS A 31 8.66 -1.98 -25.39
CA HIS A 31 9.17 -0.74 -24.79
C HIS A 31 8.99 -0.75 -23.27
N ASP A 32 9.98 -0.23 -22.55
CA ASP A 32 9.83 0.10 -21.14
C ASP A 32 8.72 1.13 -20.97
N THR A 33 7.79 0.87 -20.08
CA THR A 33 6.54 1.62 -19.98
C THR A 33 6.24 1.99 -18.53
N LEU A 34 5.89 3.25 -18.28
CA LEU A 34 5.40 3.73 -16.99
C LEU A 34 3.95 4.18 -17.12
N GLY A 35 3.05 3.51 -16.40
CA GLY A 35 1.63 3.85 -16.34
C GLY A 35 1.27 4.51 -15.01
N LEU A 36 0.89 5.79 -15.06
CA LEU A 36 0.36 6.55 -13.93
C LEU A 36 -1.16 6.49 -14.00
N MET A 37 -1.77 5.65 -13.18
CA MET A 37 -3.21 5.38 -13.21
C MET A 37 -3.79 5.44 -11.80
N PRO A 38 -4.90 6.15 -11.59
CA PRO A 38 -5.54 6.23 -10.28
C PRO A 38 -5.99 4.86 -9.79
N THR A 39 -6.26 4.77 -8.49
CA THR A 39 -6.88 3.58 -7.90
C THR A 39 -8.24 3.35 -8.55
N GLY A 40 -8.53 2.11 -8.98
CA GLY A 40 -9.74 1.79 -9.75
C GLY A 40 -9.62 2.02 -11.26
N GLY A 41 -8.52 2.58 -11.77
CA GLY A 41 -8.27 2.78 -13.20
C GLY A 41 -8.01 1.49 -14.01
N GLY A 42 -8.05 0.32 -13.36
CA GLY A 42 -7.91 -0.98 -14.06
C GLY A 42 -6.46 -1.32 -14.40
N LYS A 43 -5.49 -0.98 -13.55
CA LYS A 43 -4.04 -1.29 -13.70
C LYS A 43 -3.77 -2.76 -14.05
N SER A 44 -4.47 -3.70 -13.42
CA SER A 44 -4.22 -5.12 -13.64
C SER A 44 -4.41 -5.57 -15.09
N ILE A 45 -5.39 -5.02 -15.81
CA ILE A 45 -5.64 -5.34 -17.22
C ILE A 45 -4.46 -4.96 -18.10
N THR A 46 -3.73 -3.88 -17.77
CA THR A 46 -2.62 -3.36 -18.57
C THR A 46 -1.43 -4.32 -18.68
N PHE A 47 -1.29 -5.26 -17.75
CA PHE A 47 -0.28 -6.32 -17.85
C PHE A 47 -0.87 -7.71 -18.08
N GLN A 48 -2.08 -7.99 -17.60
CA GLN A 48 -2.69 -9.31 -17.77
C GLN A 48 -3.02 -9.61 -19.24
N VAL A 49 -3.56 -8.63 -19.97
CA VAL A 49 -3.89 -8.80 -21.41
C VAL A 49 -2.65 -9.01 -22.26
N PRO A 50 -1.59 -8.17 -22.21
CA PRO A 50 -0.39 -8.42 -23.01
C PRO A 50 0.37 -9.67 -22.57
N ALA A 51 0.31 -10.08 -21.29
CA ALA A 51 0.87 -11.35 -20.83
C ALA A 51 0.26 -12.54 -21.56
N LEU A 52 -1.05 -12.54 -21.78
CA LEU A 52 -1.74 -13.60 -22.52
C LEU A 52 -1.45 -13.57 -24.02
N ALA A 53 -1.14 -12.41 -24.57
CA ALA A 53 -0.87 -12.22 -25.99
C ALA A 53 0.56 -12.60 -26.41
N ARG A 54 1.52 -12.55 -25.51
CA ARG A 54 2.96 -12.83 -25.75
C ARG A 54 3.33 -14.25 -25.30
N GLU A 55 4.35 -14.81 -25.92
CA GLU A 55 4.97 -16.03 -25.42
C GLU A 55 5.77 -15.76 -24.15
N GLY A 56 5.94 -16.79 -23.31
CA GLY A 56 6.66 -16.72 -22.05
C GLY A 56 5.78 -16.33 -20.87
N THR A 57 6.43 -16.10 -19.73
CA THR A 57 5.82 -15.79 -18.44
C THR A 57 5.98 -14.29 -18.13
N CYS A 58 4.90 -13.60 -17.77
CA CYS A 58 4.96 -12.28 -17.18
C CYS A 58 5.30 -12.42 -15.69
N VAL A 59 6.37 -11.76 -15.24
CA VAL A 59 6.76 -11.70 -13.82
C VAL A 59 6.23 -10.42 -13.21
N VAL A 60 5.31 -10.52 -12.25
CA VAL A 60 4.68 -9.39 -11.57
C VAL A 60 5.24 -9.25 -10.17
N ILE A 61 5.95 -8.15 -9.93
CA ILE A 61 6.51 -7.82 -8.61
C ILE A 61 5.50 -6.91 -7.89
N THR A 62 5.00 -7.35 -6.74
CA THR A 62 4.02 -6.60 -5.95
C THR A 62 4.26 -6.84 -4.45
N PRO A 63 4.02 -5.83 -3.58
CA PRO A 63 4.46 -5.89 -2.19
C PRO A 63 3.53 -6.65 -1.26
N LEU A 64 2.35 -7.05 -1.73
CA LEU A 64 1.27 -7.55 -0.87
C LEU A 64 0.89 -8.99 -1.18
N ILE A 65 1.14 -9.88 -0.23
CA ILE A 65 0.83 -11.31 -0.34
C ILE A 65 -0.68 -11.54 -0.51
N ALA A 66 -1.52 -10.83 0.24
CA ALA A 66 -2.97 -10.96 0.14
C ALA A 66 -3.46 -10.63 -1.28
N LEU A 67 -2.97 -9.50 -1.85
CA LEU A 67 -3.30 -9.11 -3.22
C LEU A 67 -2.83 -10.16 -4.24
N MET A 68 -1.62 -10.72 -4.06
CA MET A 68 -1.13 -11.80 -4.94
C MET A 68 -2.07 -12.98 -4.96
N LYS A 69 -2.51 -13.44 -3.77
CA LYS A 69 -3.44 -14.57 -3.63
C LYS A 69 -4.76 -14.31 -4.33
N ASP A 70 -5.36 -13.16 -4.10
CA ASP A 70 -6.63 -12.75 -4.72
C ASP A 70 -6.51 -12.65 -6.24
N GLN A 71 -5.44 -12.04 -6.74
CA GLN A 71 -5.20 -11.92 -8.18
C GLN A 71 -4.98 -13.29 -8.84
N VAL A 72 -4.18 -14.17 -8.23
CA VAL A 72 -3.96 -15.53 -8.74
C VAL A 72 -5.26 -16.32 -8.75
N GLU A 73 -6.07 -16.25 -7.70
CA GLU A 73 -7.35 -16.95 -7.64
C GLU A 73 -8.33 -16.43 -8.70
N ASN A 74 -8.44 -15.12 -8.84
CA ASN A 74 -9.29 -14.48 -9.86
C ASN A 74 -8.88 -14.86 -11.28
N LEU A 75 -7.57 -14.93 -11.56
CA LEU A 75 -7.04 -15.37 -12.86
C LEU A 75 -7.35 -16.86 -13.10
N ARG A 76 -7.15 -17.70 -12.11
CA ARG A 76 -7.44 -19.16 -12.21
C ARG A 76 -8.93 -19.43 -12.46
N ARG A 77 -9.83 -18.69 -11.80
CA ARG A 77 -11.28 -18.77 -12.06
C ARG A 77 -11.65 -18.43 -13.51
N ARG A 78 -10.84 -17.59 -14.17
CA ARG A 78 -10.98 -17.24 -15.59
C ARG A 78 -10.28 -18.23 -16.52
N GLY A 79 -9.70 -19.32 -16.00
CA GLY A 79 -8.95 -20.29 -16.78
C GLY A 79 -7.54 -19.85 -17.16
N ILE A 80 -7.00 -18.79 -16.54
CA ILE A 80 -5.66 -18.28 -16.78
C ILE A 80 -4.68 -18.92 -15.81
N ARG A 81 -3.59 -19.48 -16.33
CA ARG A 81 -2.54 -20.17 -15.56
C ARG A 81 -1.66 -19.13 -14.84
N ALA A 82 -1.94 -18.91 -13.56
CA ALA A 82 -1.22 -17.98 -12.72
C ALA A 82 -0.72 -18.67 -11.44
N ALA A 83 0.42 -18.20 -10.93
CA ALA A 83 1.03 -18.65 -9.68
C ALA A 83 1.60 -17.47 -8.89
N ALA A 84 1.89 -17.69 -7.60
CA ALA A 84 2.54 -16.69 -6.75
C ALA A 84 3.66 -17.33 -5.93
N ILE A 85 4.74 -16.56 -5.70
CA ILE A 85 5.86 -16.92 -4.81
C ILE A 85 6.03 -15.80 -3.78
N TYR A 86 5.84 -16.15 -2.50
CA TYR A 86 5.89 -15.21 -1.38
C TYR A 86 6.51 -15.85 -0.13
N SER A 87 6.72 -15.08 0.93
CA SER A 87 7.14 -15.59 2.24
C SER A 87 6.03 -16.45 2.85
N GLY A 88 6.38 -17.65 3.30
CA GLY A 88 5.43 -18.64 3.85
C GLY A 88 5.20 -19.86 2.97
N LEU A 89 5.69 -19.87 1.71
CA LEU A 89 5.74 -21.10 0.90
C LEU A 89 6.96 -21.93 1.28
N THR A 90 6.79 -23.24 1.25
CA THR A 90 7.89 -24.19 1.41
C THR A 90 8.86 -24.11 0.22
N ARG A 91 10.11 -24.57 0.44
CA ARG A 91 11.10 -24.63 -0.64
C ARG A 91 10.63 -25.48 -1.81
N GLU A 92 9.96 -26.59 -1.52
CA GLU A 92 9.44 -27.51 -2.53
C GLU A 92 8.37 -26.85 -3.40
N GLU A 93 7.39 -26.16 -2.78
CA GLU A 93 6.36 -25.40 -3.51
C GLU A 93 6.98 -24.31 -4.40
N ILE A 94 8.03 -23.63 -3.91
CA ILE A 94 8.75 -22.62 -4.68
C ILE A 94 9.43 -23.26 -5.89
N VAL A 95 10.17 -24.37 -5.69
CA VAL A 95 10.88 -25.09 -6.76
C VAL A 95 9.89 -25.57 -7.82
N ILE A 96 8.81 -26.24 -7.43
CA ILE A 96 7.77 -26.72 -8.34
C ILE A 96 7.16 -25.58 -9.14
N THR A 97 6.86 -24.46 -8.47
CA THR A 97 6.28 -23.28 -9.15
C THR A 97 7.25 -22.70 -10.16
N LEU A 98 8.55 -22.57 -9.82
CA LEU A 98 9.58 -22.07 -10.72
C LEU A 98 9.82 -22.98 -11.90
N GLU A 99 9.83 -24.30 -11.68
CA GLU A 99 9.93 -25.29 -12.77
C GLU A 99 8.73 -25.23 -13.71
N ASN A 100 7.52 -25.12 -13.18
CA ASN A 100 6.34 -24.90 -13.98
C ASN A 100 6.43 -23.62 -14.84
N CYS A 101 7.08 -22.57 -14.36
CA CYS A 101 7.36 -21.36 -15.16
C CYS A 101 8.37 -21.64 -16.28
N ILE A 102 9.47 -22.37 -15.98
CA ILE A 102 10.49 -22.74 -16.98
C ILE A 102 9.87 -23.58 -18.11
N PHE A 103 8.99 -24.53 -17.79
CA PHE A 103 8.29 -25.37 -18.76
C PHE A 103 7.07 -24.71 -19.41
N GLY A 104 6.82 -23.42 -19.15
CA GLY A 104 5.74 -22.66 -19.78
C GLY A 104 4.33 -22.99 -19.29
N ALA A 105 4.21 -23.70 -18.16
CA ALA A 105 2.93 -24.02 -17.55
C ALA A 105 2.28 -22.83 -16.82
N VAL A 106 3.03 -21.76 -16.51
CA VAL A 106 2.55 -20.54 -15.85
C VAL A 106 2.67 -19.37 -16.80
N LYS A 107 1.60 -18.59 -16.93
CA LYS A 107 1.53 -17.41 -17.80
C LYS A 107 1.83 -16.12 -17.08
N ILE A 108 1.39 -16.03 -15.82
CA ILE A 108 1.60 -14.87 -14.93
C ILE A 108 2.12 -15.38 -13.58
N LEU A 109 3.31 -14.93 -13.21
CA LEU A 109 3.95 -15.26 -11.93
C LEU A 109 4.02 -14.01 -11.06
N TYR A 110 3.31 -14.01 -9.94
CA TYR A 110 3.43 -12.98 -8.92
C TYR A 110 4.57 -13.31 -7.96
N VAL A 111 5.39 -12.32 -7.62
CA VAL A 111 6.56 -12.49 -6.76
C VAL A 111 6.64 -11.35 -5.75
N SER A 112 6.87 -11.68 -4.48
CA SER A 112 7.17 -10.64 -3.49
C SER A 112 8.59 -10.10 -3.69
N PRO A 113 8.82 -8.80 -3.47
CA PRO A 113 10.13 -8.17 -3.73
C PRO A 113 11.27 -8.79 -2.90
N GLU A 114 10.97 -9.32 -1.71
CA GLU A 114 11.96 -9.99 -0.85
C GLU A 114 12.51 -11.29 -1.45
N ARG A 115 11.79 -11.89 -2.40
CA ARG A 115 12.23 -13.12 -3.08
C ARG A 115 13.21 -12.87 -4.22
N LEU A 116 13.34 -11.63 -4.67
CA LEU A 116 14.21 -11.27 -5.79
C LEU A 116 15.70 -11.45 -5.47
N SER A 117 16.09 -11.32 -4.20
CA SER A 117 17.46 -11.56 -3.72
C SER A 117 17.82 -13.03 -3.53
N SER A 118 16.86 -13.96 -3.63
CA SER A 118 17.10 -15.39 -3.43
C SER A 118 17.91 -15.98 -4.58
N ASP A 119 19.05 -16.63 -4.27
CA ASP A 119 19.90 -17.32 -5.25
C ASP A 119 19.12 -18.37 -6.06
N LEU A 120 18.23 -19.11 -5.39
CA LEU A 120 17.37 -20.09 -6.04
C LEU A 120 16.47 -19.44 -7.09
N PHE A 121 15.84 -18.33 -6.72
CA PHE A 121 14.97 -17.59 -7.64
C PHE A 121 15.75 -17.06 -8.83
N GLN A 122 16.88 -16.39 -8.60
CA GLN A 122 17.73 -15.83 -9.65
C GLN A 122 18.29 -16.91 -10.58
N ALA A 123 18.73 -18.06 -10.04
CA ALA A 123 19.23 -19.18 -10.83
C ALA A 123 18.15 -19.76 -11.76
N LYS A 124 16.93 -19.96 -11.25
CA LYS A 124 15.80 -20.48 -12.05
C LYS A 124 15.28 -19.43 -13.05
N LEU A 125 15.29 -18.15 -12.68
CA LEU A 125 14.85 -17.04 -13.56
C LEU A 125 15.66 -16.97 -14.86
N ARG A 126 16.96 -17.24 -14.83
CA ARG A 126 17.84 -17.27 -16.02
C ARG A 126 17.41 -18.31 -17.07
N HIS A 127 16.67 -19.32 -16.66
CA HIS A 127 16.18 -20.40 -17.54
C HIS A 127 14.70 -20.20 -17.96
N MET A 128 14.06 -19.15 -17.44
CA MET A 128 12.68 -18.84 -17.80
C MET A 128 12.61 -18.02 -19.08
N ASN A 129 11.63 -18.32 -19.93
CA ASN A 129 11.23 -17.42 -20.98
C ASN A 129 10.34 -16.32 -20.40
N VAL A 130 10.93 -15.18 -20.01
CA VAL A 130 10.22 -14.04 -19.42
C VAL A 130 9.77 -13.09 -20.54
N SER A 131 8.46 -12.91 -20.68
CA SER A 131 7.88 -12.03 -21.70
C SER A 131 8.09 -10.55 -21.39
N PHE A 132 7.91 -10.13 -20.14
CA PHE A 132 8.19 -8.81 -19.57
C PHE A 132 8.08 -8.86 -18.05
N ILE A 133 8.59 -7.83 -17.39
CA ILE A 133 8.49 -7.64 -15.94
C ILE A 133 7.45 -6.56 -15.66
N THR A 134 6.52 -6.81 -14.75
CA THR A 134 5.60 -5.80 -14.23
C THR A 134 6.01 -5.43 -12.81
N VAL A 135 6.14 -4.14 -12.55
CA VAL A 135 6.41 -3.58 -11.22
C VAL A 135 5.15 -2.86 -10.76
N ASP A 136 4.36 -3.55 -9.95
CA ASP A 136 3.16 -2.96 -9.35
C ASP A 136 3.55 -2.14 -8.12
N GLU A 137 2.78 -1.09 -7.82
CA GLU A 137 3.09 -0.08 -6.80
C GLU A 137 4.55 0.45 -6.93
N ALA A 138 4.92 0.82 -8.16
CA ALA A 138 6.30 1.20 -8.51
C ALA A 138 6.85 2.36 -7.68
N HIS A 139 6.00 3.18 -7.05
CA HIS A 139 6.44 4.23 -6.11
C HIS A 139 7.22 3.67 -4.91
N CYS A 140 7.06 2.37 -4.59
CA CYS A 140 7.84 1.72 -3.52
C CYS A 140 9.35 1.64 -3.80
N ILE A 141 9.81 1.83 -5.05
CA ILE A 141 11.23 1.84 -5.40
C ILE A 141 11.89 3.18 -5.02
N SER A 142 11.09 4.23 -4.92
CA SER A 142 11.57 5.59 -4.69
C SER A 142 11.70 5.89 -3.20
N GLN A 143 12.86 6.43 -2.82
CA GLN A 143 13.05 6.96 -1.47
C GLN A 143 12.21 8.23 -1.22
N TRP A 144 11.80 8.89 -2.29
CA TRP A 144 10.89 10.04 -2.27
C TRP A 144 9.41 9.62 -2.15
N GLY A 145 9.10 8.32 -2.33
CA GLY A 145 7.77 7.76 -2.15
C GLY A 145 7.38 7.64 -0.67
N TYR A 146 6.10 7.67 -0.39
CA TYR A 146 5.58 7.56 0.98
C TYR A 146 5.70 6.13 1.56
N ASP A 147 5.82 5.08 0.72
CA ASP A 147 5.98 3.66 1.11
C ASP A 147 7.25 3.06 0.47
N PHE A 148 8.41 3.68 0.74
CA PHE A 148 9.68 3.16 0.25
C PHE A 148 10.01 1.78 0.82
N ARG A 149 10.32 0.83 -0.06
CA ARG A 149 10.71 -0.54 0.29
C ARG A 149 12.07 -0.88 -0.30
N PRO A 150 13.12 -1.05 0.53
CA PRO A 150 14.47 -1.37 0.03
C PRO A 150 14.54 -2.59 -0.88
N SER A 151 13.67 -3.59 -0.67
CA SER A 151 13.59 -4.81 -1.49
C SER A 151 13.23 -4.53 -2.96
N TYR A 152 12.58 -3.40 -3.27
CA TYR A 152 12.32 -2.97 -4.65
C TYR A 152 13.58 -2.58 -5.42
N LEU A 153 14.67 -2.21 -4.74
CA LEU A 153 15.94 -1.92 -5.39
C LEU A 153 16.57 -3.17 -6.02
N GLU A 154 16.18 -4.37 -5.56
CA GLU A 154 16.62 -5.63 -6.15
C GLU A 154 16.11 -5.83 -7.59
N ILE A 155 15.06 -5.12 -8.00
CA ILE A 155 14.50 -5.18 -9.36
C ILE A 155 15.55 -4.78 -10.40
N ALA A 156 16.42 -3.81 -10.09
CA ALA A 156 17.52 -3.42 -10.98
C ALA A 156 18.51 -4.59 -11.22
N LYS A 157 18.74 -5.45 -10.22
CA LYS A 157 19.58 -6.65 -10.37
C LYS A 157 18.89 -7.70 -11.25
N ILE A 158 17.58 -7.89 -11.09
CA ILE A 158 16.77 -8.81 -11.92
C ILE A 158 16.78 -8.36 -13.38
N ARG A 159 16.69 -7.05 -13.66
CA ARG A 159 16.83 -6.53 -15.04
C ARG A 159 18.14 -6.91 -15.70
N LYS A 160 19.26 -6.92 -14.97
CA LYS A 160 20.57 -7.37 -15.50
C LYS A 160 20.56 -8.84 -15.92
N LEU A 161 19.78 -9.68 -15.24
CA LEU A 161 19.63 -11.09 -15.60
C LEU A 161 18.73 -11.30 -16.82
N LEU A 162 17.85 -10.33 -17.11
CA LEU A 162 16.82 -10.39 -18.16
C LEU A 162 16.91 -9.14 -19.07
N PRO A 163 18.03 -8.93 -19.79
CA PRO A 163 18.27 -7.68 -20.52
C PRO A 163 17.27 -7.43 -21.67
N ASN A 164 16.62 -8.48 -22.16
CA ASN A 164 15.65 -8.40 -23.27
C ASN A 164 14.19 -8.29 -22.80
N ALA A 165 13.92 -8.40 -21.51
CA ALA A 165 12.57 -8.30 -20.96
C ALA A 165 12.25 -6.83 -20.66
N PRO A 166 11.28 -6.21 -21.36
CA PRO A 166 10.87 -4.85 -21.05
C PRO A 166 10.17 -4.78 -19.70
N VAL A 167 10.14 -3.59 -19.11
CA VAL A 167 9.52 -3.33 -17.80
C VAL A 167 8.28 -2.49 -17.95
N LEU A 168 7.20 -2.93 -17.33
CA LEU A 168 5.98 -2.15 -17.11
C LEU A 168 5.90 -1.75 -15.65
N ALA A 169 6.13 -0.48 -15.34
CA ALA A 169 5.96 0.08 -14.02
C ALA A 169 4.57 0.71 -13.89
N LEU A 170 3.85 0.41 -12.81
CA LEU A 170 2.50 0.90 -12.56
C LEU A 170 2.40 1.49 -11.16
N THR A 171 1.78 2.65 -11.05
CA THR A 171 1.48 3.27 -9.74
C THR A 171 0.26 4.17 -9.82
N ALA A 172 -0.42 4.34 -8.68
CA ALA A 172 -1.55 5.25 -8.52
C ALA A 172 -1.18 6.57 -7.84
N THR A 173 0.00 6.65 -7.23
CA THR A 173 0.40 7.76 -6.36
C THR A 173 1.88 8.07 -6.60
N ALA A 174 2.18 8.93 -7.56
CA ALA A 174 3.55 9.36 -7.83
C ALA A 174 3.57 10.85 -8.14
N THR A 175 4.33 11.60 -7.34
CA THR A 175 4.69 12.99 -7.65
C THR A 175 5.68 13.03 -8.82
N PRO A 176 5.90 14.18 -9.48
CA PRO A 176 6.87 14.29 -10.57
C PRO A 176 8.26 13.76 -10.19
N GLN A 177 8.72 14.06 -8.99
CA GLN A 177 10.02 13.60 -8.47
C GLN A 177 10.08 12.07 -8.30
N VAL A 178 8.98 11.44 -7.85
CA VAL A 178 8.89 9.98 -7.74
C VAL A 178 8.91 9.34 -9.14
N VAL A 179 8.29 9.97 -10.13
CA VAL A 179 8.30 9.52 -11.53
C VAL A 179 9.73 9.50 -12.09
N GLU A 180 10.52 10.54 -11.85
CA GLU A 180 11.93 10.60 -12.25
C GLU A 180 12.76 9.50 -11.58
N ASP A 181 12.60 9.33 -10.28
CA ASP A 181 13.33 8.32 -9.51
C ASP A 181 12.97 6.88 -9.93
N ILE A 182 11.70 6.60 -10.26
CA ILE A 182 11.27 5.31 -10.83
C ILE A 182 12.02 5.03 -12.13
N GLN A 183 12.09 6.00 -13.03
CA GLN A 183 12.79 5.84 -14.31
C GLN A 183 14.29 5.58 -14.09
N ASP A 184 14.91 6.35 -13.22
CA ASP A 184 16.33 6.22 -12.88
C ASP A 184 16.65 4.83 -12.30
N LYS A 185 15.89 4.39 -11.30
CA LYS A 185 16.11 3.11 -10.60
C LYS A 185 15.78 1.89 -11.46
N LEU A 186 14.82 2.02 -12.38
CA LEU A 186 14.42 0.94 -13.29
C LEU A 186 15.16 0.99 -14.62
N SER A 187 15.94 2.01 -14.91
CA SER A 187 16.76 2.07 -16.13
C SER A 187 17.82 0.96 -16.17
N PRO A 188 18.11 0.36 -17.34
CA PRO A 188 19.14 -0.67 -17.43
C PRO A 188 20.51 -0.06 -17.11
N LEU A 189 21.20 -0.65 -16.14
CA LEU A 189 22.57 -0.31 -15.79
C LEU A 189 23.52 -0.90 -16.86
N THR A 190 23.66 -0.28 -18.02
CA THR A 190 24.62 -0.69 -19.05
C THR A 190 25.93 0.07 -18.87
N PRO A 191 27.11 -0.59 -19.06
CA PRO A 191 28.42 0.06 -18.99
C PRO A 191 28.66 1.09 -20.12
N ASN A 192 27.91 1.00 -21.22
CA ASN A 192 27.84 1.96 -22.30
C ASN A 192 26.46 2.55 -22.35
N PRO A 193 26.26 3.83 -22.08
CA PRO A 193 24.99 4.48 -22.33
C PRO A 193 24.80 4.61 -23.85
N SER A 194 24.30 3.56 -24.48
CA SER A 194 23.46 3.75 -25.66
C SER A 194 22.34 4.69 -25.19
N PRO A 195 21.90 5.67 -26.01
CA PRO A 195 20.82 6.53 -25.59
C PRO A 195 19.67 5.63 -25.12
N LEU A 196 19.48 5.60 -23.80
CA LEU A 196 18.44 4.81 -23.15
C LEU A 196 17.15 5.11 -23.89
N THR A 197 16.50 4.09 -24.41
CA THR A 197 15.12 4.29 -24.88
C THR A 197 14.36 4.78 -23.66
N PRO A 198 13.92 6.04 -23.63
CA PRO A 198 13.23 6.58 -22.47
C PRO A 198 11.98 5.75 -22.23
N PHE A 199 11.59 5.59 -20.97
CA PHE A 199 10.29 5.01 -20.64
C PHE A 199 9.19 5.74 -21.41
N ASN A 200 8.30 5.01 -22.04
CA ASN A 200 7.05 5.57 -22.52
C ASN A 200 6.16 5.84 -21.31
N ILE A 201 5.89 7.11 -21.01
CA ILE A 201 5.11 7.51 -19.85
C ILE A 201 3.68 7.83 -20.30
N PHE A 202 2.74 7.11 -19.72
CA PHE A 202 1.31 7.36 -19.93
C PHE A 202 0.69 7.83 -18.61
N ARG A 203 -0.02 8.95 -18.67
CA ARG A 203 -0.67 9.57 -17.50
C ARG A 203 -2.16 9.60 -17.72
N MET A 204 -2.90 8.99 -16.81
CA MET A 204 -4.35 9.18 -16.68
C MET A 204 -4.58 10.26 -15.64
N SER A 205 -5.54 11.13 -15.87
CA SER A 205 -5.92 12.11 -14.86
C SER A 205 -6.27 11.44 -13.54
N PHE A 206 -5.80 12.03 -12.46
CA PHE A 206 -6.13 11.61 -11.10
C PHE A 206 -7.48 12.15 -10.65
N GLU A 207 -8.15 12.96 -11.47
CA GLU A 207 -9.46 13.50 -11.17
C GLU A 207 -10.51 12.41 -11.02
N ARG A 208 -11.30 12.52 -9.97
CA ARG A 208 -12.41 11.61 -9.66
C ARG A 208 -13.71 12.41 -9.60
N GLN A 209 -14.38 12.54 -10.74
CA GLN A 209 -15.61 13.34 -10.89
C GLN A 209 -16.76 12.86 -9.97
N ASN A 210 -16.80 11.58 -9.66
CA ASN A 210 -17.81 10.98 -8.79
C ASN A 210 -17.45 11.00 -7.28
N LEU A 211 -16.25 11.50 -6.91
CA LEU A 211 -15.75 11.48 -5.53
C LEU A 211 -15.65 12.91 -4.97
N ALA A 212 -16.51 13.22 -4.01
CA ALA A 212 -16.45 14.49 -3.30
C ALA A 212 -15.45 14.41 -2.15
N TYR A 213 -14.40 15.20 -2.21
CA TYR A 213 -13.45 15.38 -1.11
C TYR A 213 -13.97 16.47 -0.17
N VAL A 214 -14.04 16.16 1.12
CA VAL A 214 -14.61 17.07 2.13
C VAL A 214 -13.71 17.11 3.35
N VAL A 215 -13.31 18.29 3.77
CA VAL A 215 -12.67 18.51 5.07
C VAL A 215 -13.69 19.09 6.03
N ARG A 216 -13.93 18.42 7.15
CA ARG A 216 -14.83 18.89 8.20
C ARG A 216 -14.07 19.29 9.45
N ARG A 217 -14.18 20.53 9.85
CA ARG A 217 -13.73 21.00 11.17
C ARG A 217 -14.65 20.40 12.23
N ALA A 218 -14.11 19.56 13.10
CA ALA A 218 -14.90 18.83 14.09
C ALA A 218 -14.30 18.94 15.49
N THR A 219 -14.99 19.59 16.40
CA THR A 219 -14.62 19.61 17.82
C THR A 219 -14.85 18.22 18.42
N ASP A 220 -16.01 17.61 18.17
CA ASP A 220 -16.31 16.21 18.51
C ASP A 220 -16.37 15.36 17.24
N LYS A 221 -15.31 14.60 17.00
CA LYS A 221 -15.21 13.71 15.86
C LYS A 221 -16.12 12.47 15.95
N ARG A 222 -16.52 12.06 17.17
CA ARG A 222 -17.40 10.90 17.40
C ARG A 222 -18.81 11.22 16.95
N GLU A 223 -19.31 12.35 17.35
CA GLU A 223 -20.63 12.83 16.95
C GLU A 223 -20.69 13.05 15.43
N GLN A 224 -19.69 13.70 14.85
CA GLN A 224 -19.61 13.92 13.40
C GLN A 224 -19.53 12.62 12.61
N LEU A 225 -18.77 11.64 13.07
CA LEU A 225 -18.68 10.32 12.46
C LEU A 225 -20.06 9.63 12.39
N ILE A 226 -20.81 9.62 13.51
CA ILE A 226 -22.14 9.03 13.58
C ILE A 226 -23.11 9.79 12.67
N HIS A 227 -23.05 11.13 12.66
CA HIS A 227 -23.90 11.97 11.82
C HIS A 227 -23.66 11.67 10.33
N ILE A 228 -22.41 11.63 9.87
CA ILE A 228 -22.08 11.32 8.47
C ILE A 228 -22.57 9.93 8.08
N LEU A 229 -22.32 8.93 8.91
CA LEU A 229 -22.74 7.56 8.61
C LEU A 229 -24.26 7.35 8.66
N LYS A 230 -25.01 8.19 9.40
CA LYS A 230 -26.48 8.20 9.35
C LYS A 230 -27.00 8.89 8.08
N SER A 231 -26.30 9.91 7.59
CA SER A 231 -26.69 10.68 6.39
C SER A 231 -26.34 9.94 5.09
N VAL A 232 -25.14 9.36 4.99
CA VAL A 232 -24.69 8.65 3.79
C VAL A 232 -24.93 7.16 3.97
N LYS A 233 -25.84 6.59 3.19
CA LYS A 233 -26.15 5.15 3.21
C LYS A 233 -25.13 4.34 2.41
N GLY A 234 -25.12 3.00 2.58
CA GLY A 234 -24.23 2.09 1.87
C GLY A 234 -22.96 1.75 2.64
N SER A 235 -22.08 1.01 2.00
CA SER A 235 -20.83 0.51 2.59
C SER A 235 -19.85 1.65 2.89
N ALA A 236 -19.13 1.55 4.01
CA ALA A 236 -18.22 2.60 4.47
C ALA A 236 -16.90 2.04 5.02
N ILE A 237 -15.85 2.86 4.93
CA ILE A 237 -14.56 2.61 5.58
C ILE A 237 -14.26 3.81 6.50
N VAL A 238 -13.80 3.53 7.72
CA VAL A 238 -13.37 4.54 8.69
C VAL A 238 -11.91 4.29 9.06
N TYR A 239 -11.04 5.24 8.74
CA TYR A 239 -9.63 5.13 9.04
C TYR A 239 -9.26 5.79 10.37
N THR A 240 -8.53 5.04 11.20
CA THR A 240 -7.87 5.50 12.42
C THR A 240 -6.42 5.01 12.44
N ARG A 241 -5.56 5.67 13.20
CA ARG A 241 -4.13 5.26 13.28
C ARG A 241 -3.86 4.17 14.31
N SER A 242 -4.66 4.07 15.35
CA SER A 242 -4.41 3.20 16.49
C SER A 242 -5.21 1.91 16.41
N ARG A 243 -4.54 0.76 16.59
CA ARG A 243 -5.20 -0.55 16.72
C ARG A 243 -6.30 -0.54 17.77
N ARG A 244 -6.05 0.09 18.91
CA ARG A 244 -7.03 0.25 20.00
C ARG A 244 -8.25 1.06 19.54
N ARG A 245 -8.02 2.20 18.89
CA ARG A 245 -9.12 3.06 18.42
C ARG A 245 -9.99 2.42 17.34
N THR A 246 -9.46 1.48 16.53
CA THR A 246 -10.30 0.76 15.57
C THR A 246 -11.42 -0.01 16.28
N LYS A 247 -11.10 -0.64 17.39
CA LYS A 247 -12.08 -1.37 18.21
C LYS A 247 -13.05 -0.42 18.90
N GLU A 248 -12.53 0.64 19.56
CA GLU A 248 -13.35 1.64 20.25
C GLU A 248 -14.39 2.30 19.33
N PHE A 249 -14.01 2.67 18.11
CA PHE A 249 -14.93 3.25 17.15
C PHE A 249 -15.92 2.25 16.57
N ALA A 250 -15.52 0.99 16.37
CA ALA A 250 -16.45 -0.04 15.93
C ALA A 250 -17.51 -0.31 16.99
N GLU A 251 -17.15 -0.37 18.27
CA GLU A 251 -18.06 -0.50 19.41
C GLU A 251 -19.01 0.70 19.49
N LEU A 252 -18.49 1.92 19.42
CA LEU A 252 -19.28 3.16 19.40
C LEU A 252 -20.34 3.16 18.27
N LEU A 253 -19.98 2.71 17.08
CA LEU A 253 -20.88 2.67 15.94
C LEU A 253 -21.98 1.61 16.14
N ASN A 254 -21.64 0.45 16.68
CA ASN A 254 -22.62 -0.59 17.00
C ASN A 254 -23.60 -0.12 18.08
N GLU A 255 -23.13 0.58 19.11
CA GLU A 255 -23.99 1.21 20.13
C GLU A 255 -24.94 2.26 19.53
N ALA A 256 -24.48 2.98 18.49
CA ALA A 256 -25.30 3.94 17.73
C ALA A 256 -26.25 3.29 16.70
N GLY A 257 -26.32 1.95 16.66
CA GLY A 257 -27.15 1.19 15.73
C GLY A 257 -26.59 1.08 14.30
N ILE A 258 -25.28 1.31 14.12
CA ILE A 258 -24.60 1.20 12.83
C ILE A 258 -23.70 -0.03 12.84
N SER A 259 -24.05 -1.05 12.03
CA SER A 259 -23.29 -2.30 11.96
C SER A 259 -21.82 -2.05 11.55
N ALA A 260 -20.87 -2.34 12.44
CA ALA A 260 -19.46 -2.07 12.25
C ALA A 260 -18.56 -3.20 12.77
N THR A 261 -17.43 -3.41 12.12
CA THR A 261 -16.34 -4.26 12.60
C THR A 261 -15.01 -3.51 12.48
N PHE A 262 -13.93 -4.11 13.00
CA PHE A 262 -12.62 -3.47 12.97
C PHE A 262 -11.55 -4.36 12.34
N TYR A 263 -10.51 -3.70 11.76
CA TYR A 263 -9.40 -4.37 11.09
C TYR A 263 -8.07 -3.67 11.37
N HIS A 264 -7.04 -4.43 11.74
CA HIS A 264 -5.67 -3.94 11.91
C HIS A 264 -4.65 -5.07 11.75
N ALA A 265 -3.38 -4.74 11.54
CA ALA A 265 -2.30 -5.71 11.28
C ALA A 265 -2.14 -6.77 12.39
N GLY A 266 -2.40 -6.41 13.65
CA GLY A 266 -2.27 -7.31 14.81
C GLY A 266 -3.39 -8.34 15.00
N LEU A 267 -4.37 -8.43 14.09
CA LEU A 267 -5.36 -9.51 14.10
C LEU A 267 -4.76 -10.79 13.51
N GLU A 268 -5.23 -11.94 13.98
CA GLU A 268 -4.92 -13.23 13.37
C GLU A 268 -5.48 -13.33 11.94
N SER A 269 -4.81 -14.10 11.07
CA SER A 269 -5.16 -14.18 9.64
C SER A 269 -6.61 -14.60 9.43
N ALA A 270 -7.08 -15.62 10.15
CA ALA A 270 -8.46 -16.10 10.06
C ALA A 270 -9.49 -15.01 10.42
N ALA A 271 -9.23 -14.23 11.48
CA ALA A 271 -10.08 -13.12 11.88
C ALA A 271 -10.07 -11.97 10.87
N LYS A 272 -8.94 -11.73 10.21
CA LYS A 272 -8.83 -10.75 9.12
C LYS A 272 -9.73 -11.15 7.95
N ASP A 273 -9.61 -12.40 7.50
CA ASP A 273 -10.34 -12.93 6.36
C ASP A 273 -11.87 -12.94 6.64
N GLU A 274 -12.29 -13.40 7.83
CA GLU A 274 -13.69 -13.42 8.24
C GLU A 274 -14.33 -12.03 8.20
N ARG A 275 -13.67 -11.03 8.81
CA ARG A 275 -14.19 -9.66 8.89
C ARG A 275 -14.22 -8.98 7.52
N GLN A 276 -13.18 -9.18 6.72
CA GLN A 276 -13.13 -8.67 5.36
C GLN A 276 -14.25 -9.25 4.50
N LEU A 277 -14.46 -10.57 4.53
CA LEU A 277 -15.53 -11.24 3.80
C LEU A 277 -16.92 -10.79 4.28
N ALA A 278 -17.11 -10.62 5.59
CA ALA A 278 -18.38 -10.14 6.13
C ALA A 278 -18.72 -8.73 5.63
N TRP A 279 -17.71 -7.84 5.54
CA TRP A 279 -17.89 -6.49 5.01
C TRP A 279 -18.04 -6.50 3.47
N GLN A 280 -17.27 -7.30 2.74
CA GLN A 280 -17.39 -7.43 1.28
C GLN A 280 -18.77 -7.93 0.85
N ASN A 281 -19.38 -8.83 1.64
CA ASN A 281 -20.70 -9.41 1.37
C ASN A 281 -21.86 -8.64 2.03
N ASP A 282 -21.63 -7.38 2.43
CA ASP A 282 -22.63 -6.47 3.03
C ASP A 282 -23.31 -7.00 4.33
N LYS A 283 -22.75 -8.05 4.96
CA LYS A 283 -23.21 -8.50 6.29
C LYS A 283 -22.86 -7.47 7.37
N ILE A 284 -21.82 -6.71 7.16
CA ILE A 284 -21.38 -5.60 8.00
C ILE A 284 -21.20 -4.38 7.10
N ARG A 285 -21.78 -3.25 7.52
CA ARG A 285 -21.79 -2.03 6.73
C ARG A 285 -20.49 -1.24 6.80
N VAL A 286 -19.89 -1.11 8.00
CA VAL A 286 -18.74 -0.23 8.25
C VAL A 286 -17.51 -1.03 8.65
N MET A 287 -16.41 -0.81 7.96
CA MET A 287 -15.09 -1.29 8.36
C MET A 287 -14.30 -0.17 9.01
N VAL A 288 -14.01 -0.30 10.32
CA VAL A 288 -13.12 0.63 11.03
C VAL A 288 -11.71 0.06 11.02
N ALA A 289 -10.76 0.76 10.43
CA ALA A 289 -9.46 0.16 10.17
C ALA A 289 -8.27 1.10 10.37
N THR A 290 -7.08 0.51 10.54
CA THR A 290 -5.82 1.20 10.28
C THR A 290 -5.48 1.11 8.78
N ASN A 291 -4.39 1.76 8.35
CA ASN A 291 -3.83 1.64 6.98
C ASN A 291 -3.55 0.19 6.56
N ALA A 292 -3.51 -0.77 7.50
CA ALA A 292 -3.40 -2.19 7.18
C ALA A 292 -4.60 -2.74 6.38
N PHE A 293 -5.77 -2.10 6.50
CA PHE A 293 -6.92 -2.34 5.64
C PHE A 293 -6.82 -1.42 4.43
N GLY A 294 -5.98 -1.83 3.51
CA GLY A 294 -5.55 -0.91 2.46
C GLY A 294 -5.43 -1.59 1.11
N MET A 295 -4.20 -1.66 0.61
CA MET A 295 -3.90 -2.19 -0.72
C MET A 295 -4.55 -3.56 -0.94
N GLY A 296 -5.12 -3.79 -2.12
CA GLY A 296 -5.76 -5.06 -2.47
C GLY A 296 -7.27 -5.18 -2.18
N ILE A 297 -7.87 -4.20 -1.51
CA ILE A 297 -9.32 -4.20 -1.28
C ILE A 297 -10.03 -3.69 -2.53
N ASP A 298 -10.88 -4.52 -3.10
CA ASP A 298 -11.65 -4.23 -4.32
C ASP A 298 -13.15 -4.42 -4.09
N LYS A 299 -13.74 -3.51 -3.29
CA LYS A 299 -15.20 -3.37 -3.16
C LYS A 299 -15.62 -2.12 -3.93
N PRO A 300 -16.44 -2.25 -5.00
CA PRO A 300 -16.73 -1.13 -5.90
C PRO A 300 -17.68 -0.09 -5.29
N ASP A 301 -18.59 -0.50 -4.43
CA ASP A 301 -19.74 0.24 -3.93
C ASP A 301 -19.55 0.91 -2.56
N VAL A 302 -18.32 1.23 -2.20
CA VAL A 302 -18.04 2.02 -0.98
C VAL A 302 -18.54 3.45 -1.18
N ARG A 303 -19.52 3.87 -0.38
CA ARG A 303 -20.15 5.21 -0.51
C ARG A 303 -19.41 6.30 0.23
N VAL A 304 -18.71 5.95 1.31
CA VAL A 304 -17.94 6.95 2.06
C VAL A 304 -16.69 6.35 2.69
N VAL A 305 -15.60 7.08 2.58
CA VAL A 305 -14.35 6.86 3.34
C VAL A 305 -14.18 8.04 4.30
N ILE A 306 -14.01 7.75 5.58
CA ILE A 306 -13.89 8.77 6.63
C ILE A 306 -12.54 8.60 7.34
N HIS A 307 -11.75 9.66 7.36
CA HIS A 307 -10.52 9.73 8.15
C HIS A 307 -10.81 10.44 9.47
N VAL A 308 -10.83 9.69 10.56
CA VAL A 308 -10.97 10.26 11.93
C VAL A 308 -9.64 10.81 12.43
N ASP A 309 -8.54 10.15 12.08
CA ASP A 309 -7.18 10.64 12.31
C ASP A 309 -6.58 11.06 10.96
N CYS A 310 -5.95 12.23 10.94
CA CYS A 310 -5.31 12.74 9.74
C CYS A 310 -4.12 11.86 9.33
N PRO A 311 -4.04 11.42 8.06
CA PRO A 311 -2.87 10.73 7.51
C PRO A 311 -1.61 11.58 7.56
N ASP A 312 -0.44 10.95 7.40
CA ASP A 312 0.85 11.64 7.44
C ASP A 312 1.25 12.25 6.09
N SER A 313 0.49 11.96 5.04
CA SER A 313 0.78 12.45 3.71
C SER A 313 -0.47 12.50 2.83
N VAL A 314 -0.41 13.35 1.82
CA VAL A 314 -1.46 13.49 0.80
C VAL A 314 -1.59 12.21 -0.02
N GLU A 315 -0.48 11.51 -0.29
CA GLU A 315 -0.47 10.25 -1.04
C GLU A 315 -1.25 9.15 -0.30
N ALA A 316 -0.99 8.99 1.01
CA ALA A 316 -1.71 8.03 1.84
C ALA A 316 -3.22 8.38 1.88
N TYR A 317 -3.54 9.66 2.10
CA TYR A 317 -4.91 10.14 2.05
C TYR A 317 -5.59 9.83 0.72
N PHE A 318 -4.94 10.17 -0.40
CA PHE A 318 -5.48 9.96 -1.74
C PHE A 318 -5.72 8.48 -2.05
N GLN A 319 -4.77 7.61 -1.67
CA GLN A 319 -4.90 6.16 -1.87
C GLN A 319 -6.05 5.56 -1.06
N GLU A 320 -6.20 5.99 0.21
CA GLU A 320 -7.26 5.54 1.10
C GLU A 320 -8.63 6.10 0.68
N ALA A 321 -8.73 7.38 0.40
CA ALA A 321 -9.92 8.06 -0.11
C ALA A 321 -10.41 7.48 -1.45
N GLY A 322 -9.46 7.13 -2.34
CA GLY A 322 -9.73 6.56 -3.66
C GLY A 322 -10.41 5.18 -3.65
N ARG A 323 -10.66 4.59 -2.48
CA ARG A 323 -11.45 3.35 -2.32
C ARG A 323 -12.94 3.61 -2.48
N ALA A 324 -13.40 4.83 -2.27
CA ALA A 324 -14.80 5.19 -2.44
C ALA A 324 -15.16 5.33 -3.93
N GLY A 325 -16.37 4.91 -4.30
CA GLY A 325 -16.99 5.15 -5.60
C GLY A 325 -16.26 4.52 -6.79
N ARG A 326 -15.71 3.32 -6.65
CA ARG A 326 -15.04 2.63 -7.78
C ARG A 326 -16.02 2.18 -8.87
N ASP A 327 -17.29 2.07 -8.52
CA ASP A 327 -18.40 1.78 -9.45
C ASP A 327 -18.84 2.99 -10.29
N GLY A 328 -18.22 4.17 -10.10
CA GLY A 328 -18.58 5.41 -10.79
C GLY A 328 -19.74 6.16 -10.15
N GLN A 329 -20.41 5.59 -9.15
CA GLN A 329 -21.49 6.26 -8.44
C GLN A 329 -20.95 7.30 -7.44
N LYS A 330 -21.77 8.29 -7.11
CA LYS A 330 -21.42 9.34 -6.15
C LYS A 330 -20.92 8.75 -4.82
N ALA A 331 -19.78 9.24 -4.38
CA ALA A 331 -19.15 8.84 -3.14
C ALA A 331 -18.44 10.02 -2.46
N TYR A 332 -18.08 9.83 -1.19
CA TYR A 332 -17.50 10.89 -0.37
C TYR A 332 -16.21 10.42 0.29
N ALA A 333 -15.23 11.30 0.33
CA ALA A 333 -14.01 11.14 1.12
C ALA A 333 -13.98 12.28 2.17
N VAL A 334 -14.20 11.94 3.42
CA VAL A 334 -14.33 12.93 4.50
C VAL A 334 -13.14 12.86 5.43
N LEU A 335 -12.43 13.97 5.58
CA LEU A 335 -11.40 14.16 6.60
C LEU A 335 -11.97 14.94 7.78
N LEU A 336 -12.01 14.35 8.95
CA LEU A 336 -12.34 15.04 10.20
C LEU A 336 -11.07 15.64 10.79
N TYR A 337 -11.00 16.96 10.87
CA TYR A 337 -9.82 17.69 11.26
C TYR A 337 -10.09 18.69 12.39
N ASN A 338 -9.11 18.88 13.26
CA ASN A 338 -9.12 19.92 14.30
C ASN A 338 -7.69 20.34 14.68
N ASP A 339 -7.56 21.37 15.52
CA ASP A 339 -6.26 21.89 15.94
C ASP A 339 -5.39 20.89 16.72
N ALA A 340 -6.01 19.89 17.35
CA ALA A 340 -5.25 18.82 17.98
C ALA A 340 -4.57 17.92 16.94
N ASP A 341 -5.16 17.74 15.74
CA ASP A 341 -4.54 16.99 14.66
C ASP A 341 -3.33 17.73 14.09
N HIS A 342 -3.42 19.06 13.93
CA HIS A 342 -2.30 19.89 13.53
C HIS A 342 -1.09 19.66 14.47
N ARG A 343 -1.31 19.85 15.77
CA ARG A 343 -0.25 19.64 16.78
C ARG A 343 0.30 18.22 16.80
N LYS A 344 -0.56 17.21 16.56
CA LYS A 344 -0.13 15.81 16.48
C LYS A 344 0.72 15.55 15.24
N LEU A 345 0.37 16.13 14.09
CA LEU A 345 1.12 16.01 12.86
C LEU A 345 2.52 16.62 13.01
N GLU A 346 2.61 17.84 13.53
CA GLU A 346 3.89 18.50 13.83
C GLU A 346 4.76 17.66 14.79
N LYS A 347 4.15 17.18 15.87
CA LYS A 347 4.86 16.33 16.83
C LYS A 347 5.40 15.04 16.20
N ARG A 348 4.73 14.48 15.20
CA ARG A 348 5.21 13.26 14.51
C ARG A 348 6.54 13.45 13.83
N ILE A 349 6.86 14.67 13.38
CA ILE A 349 8.17 14.95 12.77
C ILE A 349 9.28 14.70 13.79
N SER A 350 9.14 15.26 15.00
CA SER A 350 10.13 15.07 16.07
C SER A 350 10.10 13.66 16.68
N ASP A 351 8.95 13.01 16.72
CA ASP A 351 8.84 11.62 17.20
C ASP A 351 9.45 10.62 16.21
N THR A 352 9.34 10.87 14.90
CA THR A 352 9.89 10.00 13.84
C THR A 352 11.38 10.27 13.59
N PHE A 353 11.81 11.52 13.76
CA PHE A 353 13.19 11.96 13.62
C PHE A 353 13.64 12.66 14.91
N PRO A 354 13.86 11.90 16.01
CA PRO A 354 14.38 12.47 17.24
C PRO A 354 15.79 13.04 16.99
N GLU A 355 16.21 13.99 17.83
CA GLU A 355 17.53 14.64 17.69
C GLU A 355 18.67 13.63 17.70
N LYS A 356 19.73 13.90 16.92
CA LYS A 356 20.86 12.97 16.73
C LYS A 356 21.52 12.57 18.06
N ASP A 357 21.57 13.48 19.02
CA ASP A 357 22.14 13.20 20.33
C ASP A 357 21.29 12.18 21.11
N PHE A 358 19.97 12.25 20.99
CA PHE A 358 19.07 11.23 21.54
C PHE A 358 19.29 9.86 20.87
N ILE A 359 19.50 9.82 19.55
CA ILE A 359 19.78 8.57 18.83
C ILE A 359 21.09 7.94 19.32
N ARG A 360 22.13 8.77 19.54
CA ARG A 360 23.40 8.34 20.13
C ARG A 360 23.24 7.84 21.55
N GLU A 361 22.44 8.52 22.34
CA GLU A 361 22.10 8.12 23.71
C GLU A 361 21.39 6.78 23.75
N VAL A 362 20.41 6.54 22.87
CA VAL A 362 19.72 5.24 22.74
C VAL A 362 20.72 4.13 22.38
N TYR A 363 21.67 4.38 21.48
CA TYR A 363 22.71 3.40 21.14
C TYR A 363 23.62 3.08 22.34
N GLU A 364 24.03 4.07 23.11
CA GLU A 364 24.81 3.90 24.33
C GLU A 364 24.01 3.13 25.40
N HIS A 365 22.75 3.49 25.59
CA HIS A 365 21.85 2.81 26.55
C HIS A 365 21.58 1.36 26.16
N LEU A 366 21.52 1.02 24.87
CA LEU A 366 21.47 -0.38 24.43
C LEU A 366 22.71 -1.16 24.88
N ALA A 367 23.88 -0.56 24.76
CA ALA A 367 25.11 -1.18 25.18
C ALA A 367 25.17 -1.38 26.70
N PHE A 368 24.67 -0.44 27.48
CA PHE A 368 24.53 -0.61 28.94
C PHE A 368 23.50 -1.69 29.28
N PHE A 369 22.36 -1.69 28.62
CA PHE A 369 21.29 -2.65 28.84
C PHE A 369 21.72 -4.10 28.62
N TYR A 370 22.58 -4.34 27.61
CA TYR A 370 23.11 -5.65 27.28
C TYR A 370 24.54 -5.89 27.79
N GLN A 371 25.12 -4.95 28.52
CA GLN A 371 26.49 -5.03 29.08
C GLN A 371 27.56 -5.28 28.00
N ILE A 372 27.46 -4.57 26.87
CA ILE A 372 28.39 -4.70 25.74
C ILE A 372 29.53 -3.69 25.92
N GLY A 373 30.78 -4.14 25.97
CA GLY A 373 31.96 -3.27 26.00
C GLY A 373 32.27 -2.65 24.63
N VAL A 374 32.95 -1.50 24.61
CA VAL A 374 33.48 -0.89 23.38
C VAL A 374 34.40 -1.86 22.65
N GLY A 375 34.28 -1.95 21.32
CA GLY A 375 35.04 -2.88 20.48
C GLY A 375 34.51 -4.32 20.49
N SER A 376 33.41 -4.61 21.19
CA SER A 376 32.78 -5.93 21.25
C SER A 376 31.36 -5.92 20.65
N GLY A 377 30.62 -7.02 20.78
CA GLY A 377 29.20 -7.11 20.40
C GLY A 377 28.92 -7.49 18.94
N TYR A 378 29.90 -7.55 18.06
CA TYR A 378 29.69 -7.91 16.64
C TYR A 378 28.96 -9.26 16.51
N ASN A 379 27.88 -9.28 15.72
CA ASN A 379 27.01 -10.45 15.50
C ASN A 379 26.27 -10.98 16.76
N HIS A 380 26.36 -10.31 17.90
CA HIS A 380 25.56 -10.70 19.06
C HIS A 380 24.11 -10.25 18.88
N THR A 381 23.18 -11.18 19.10
CA THR A 381 21.74 -10.96 19.00
C THR A 381 21.09 -11.04 20.37
N PHE A 382 20.26 -10.07 20.66
CA PHE A 382 19.56 -9.94 21.94
C PHE A 382 18.06 -9.81 21.73
N GLU A 383 17.27 -10.50 22.54
CA GLU A 383 15.83 -10.22 22.60
C GLU A 383 15.62 -8.80 23.12
N PHE A 384 14.78 -8.05 22.45
CA PHE A 384 14.49 -6.65 22.82
C PHE A 384 13.06 -6.48 23.27
N ASN A 385 12.90 -5.89 24.44
CA ASN A 385 11.60 -5.45 24.94
C ASN A 385 11.65 -3.94 25.15
N ILE A 386 10.96 -3.21 24.30
CA ILE A 386 10.96 -1.75 24.28
C ILE A 386 10.43 -1.16 25.58
N ASP A 387 9.41 -1.77 26.19
CA ASP A 387 8.82 -1.26 27.44
C ASP A 387 9.80 -1.37 28.61
N LYS A 388 10.50 -2.52 28.72
CA LYS A 388 11.55 -2.72 29.74
C LYS A 388 12.70 -1.75 29.55
N PHE A 389 13.14 -1.55 28.30
CA PHE A 389 14.20 -0.61 27.95
C PHE A 389 13.79 0.84 28.30
N CYS A 390 12.62 1.26 27.86
CA CYS A 390 12.10 2.60 28.13
C CYS A 390 11.90 2.86 29.63
N HIS A 391 11.46 1.84 30.36
CA HIS A 391 11.34 1.97 31.82
C HIS A 391 12.71 2.12 32.50
N ALA A 392 13.73 1.37 32.07
CA ALA A 392 15.07 1.43 32.66
C ALA A 392 15.78 2.78 32.43
N PHE A 393 15.54 3.43 31.29
CA PHE A 393 16.21 4.67 30.90
C PHE A 393 15.29 5.91 30.84
N HIS A 394 14.03 5.77 31.26
CA HIS A 394 13.02 6.85 31.27
C HIS A 394 12.77 7.48 29.89
N HIS A 395 12.75 6.66 28.84
CA HIS A 395 12.49 7.09 27.48
C HIS A 395 11.04 6.84 27.04
N PHE A 396 10.61 7.54 25.99
CA PHE A 396 9.32 7.31 25.34
C PHE A 396 9.46 6.26 24.21
N PRO A 397 8.61 5.20 24.21
CA PRO A 397 8.72 4.09 23.26
C PRO A 397 8.73 4.51 21.78
N ILE A 398 7.93 5.51 21.38
CA ILE A 398 7.86 5.98 20.00
C ILE A 398 9.20 6.54 19.53
N GLN A 399 9.86 7.35 20.33
CA GLN A 399 11.15 7.96 20.00
C GLN A 399 12.28 6.93 20.00
N VAL A 400 12.25 5.96 20.94
CA VAL A 400 13.21 4.85 20.97
C VAL A 400 13.07 3.98 19.72
N ASP A 401 11.85 3.60 19.34
CA ASP A 401 11.60 2.82 18.14
C ASP A 401 12.11 3.54 16.88
N SER A 402 11.87 4.86 16.78
CA SER A 402 12.38 5.68 15.69
C SER A 402 13.91 5.75 15.68
N ALA A 403 14.54 5.92 16.85
CA ALA A 403 16.00 5.91 16.96
C ALA A 403 16.62 4.58 16.54
N LEU A 404 16.01 3.45 16.95
CA LEU A 404 16.43 2.11 16.56
C LEU A 404 16.32 1.90 15.03
N LYS A 405 15.25 2.38 14.41
CA LYS A 405 15.07 2.34 12.95
C LYS A 405 16.12 3.16 12.21
N ILE A 406 16.52 4.31 12.76
CA ILE A 406 17.58 5.14 12.18
C ILE A 406 18.94 4.45 12.33
N LEU A 407 19.26 3.88 13.51
CA LEU A 407 20.47 3.11 13.75
C LEU A 407 20.57 1.87 12.87
N ASN A 408 19.44 1.20 12.63
CA ASN A 408 19.35 0.08 11.69
C ASN A 408 19.68 0.51 10.25
N ARG A 409 19.12 1.63 9.79
CA ARG A 409 19.43 2.19 8.47
C ARG A 409 20.88 2.67 8.35
N ALA A 410 21.43 3.17 9.44
CA ALA A 410 22.83 3.59 9.51
C ALA A 410 23.82 2.42 9.59
N GLY A 411 23.33 1.19 9.72
CA GLY A 411 24.14 -0.01 9.71
C GLY A 411 24.85 -0.33 11.04
N TYR A 412 24.43 0.27 12.15
CA TYR A 412 25.00 -0.02 13.48
C TYR A 412 24.39 -1.25 14.12
N ILE A 413 23.10 -1.44 13.91
CA ILE A 413 22.33 -2.57 14.43
C ILE A 413 21.40 -3.12 13.35
N GLU A 414 20.97 -4.36 13.51
CA GLU A 414 19.76 -4.89 12.88
C GLU A 414 18.66 -4.90 13.95
N TYR A 415 17.58 -4.22 13.66
CA TYR A 415 16.39 -4.15 14.51
C TYR A 415 15.19 -4.69 13.75
N THR A 416 14.53 -5.71 14.30
CA THR A 416 13.31 -6.29 13.73
C THR A 416 12.14 -6.02 14.65
N GLU A 417 11.05 -5.52 14.05
CA GLU A 417 9.76 -5.40 14.72
C GLU A 417 9.08 -6.77 14.84
N GLU A 418 8.05 -6.84 15.70
CA GLU A 418 7.17 -8.01 15.79
C GLU A 418 6.60 -8.36 14.41
N GLN A 419 7.17 -9.37 13.77
CA GLN A 419 6.58 -10.07 12.62
C GLN A 419 6.62 -11.56 12.92
N ASP A 420 5.75 -12.34 12.26
CA ASP A 420 5.79 -13.82 12.23
C ASP A 420 7.08 -14.27 11.53
N ASN A 421 8.22 -14.06 12.18
CA ASN A 421 9.51 -14.43 11.66
C ASN A 421 9.71 -15.92 11.94
N GLN A 422 9.84 -16.70 10.89
CA GLN A 422 10.33 -18.08 11.00
C GLN A 422 11.72 -18.08 11.65
N ALA A 423 12.04 -19.12 12.41
CA ALA A 423 13.36 -19.33 12.97
C ALA A 423 14.43 -19.27 11.87
N ARG A 424 15.60 -18.71 12.17
CA ARG A 424 16.71 -18.58 11.21
C ARG A 424 18.00 -19.13 11.79
N VAL A 425 18.81 -19.76 10.94
CA VAL A 425 20.11 -20.31 11.31
C VAL A 425 21.16 -19.95 10.26
N MET A 426 22.38 -19.66 10.73
CA MET A 426 23.57 -19.51 9.92
C MET A 426 24.73 -20.19 10.65
N PHE A 427 25.54 -21.02 9.98
CA PHE A 427 26.77 -21.55 10.60
C PHE A 427 27.84 -20.46 10.70
N THR A 428 28.42 -20.31 11.87
CA THR A 428 29.51 -19.37 12.15
C THR A 428 30.89 -20.01 11.96
N VAL A 429 30.95 -21.33 11.97
CA VAL A 429 32.15 -22.11 11.66
C VAL A 429 32.19 -22.51 10.18
N SER A 430 33.38 -22.71 9.63
CA SER A 430 33.53 -23.20 8.27
C SER A 430 33.10 -24.66 8.17
N ARG A 431 32.80 -25.13 6.94
CA ARG A 431 32.41 -26.52 6.68
C ARG A 431 33.45 -27.53 7.17
N ASN A 432 34.75 -27.19 7.06
CA ASN A 432 35.84 -28.06 7.52
C ASN A 432 35.97 -28.11 9.05
N GLU A 433 35.67 -27.01 9.72
CA GLU A 433 35.67 -26.97 11.19
C GLU A 433 34.47 -27.72 11.75
N LEU A 434 33.31 -27.65 11.12
CA LEU A 434 32.12 -28.39 11.53
C LEU A 434 32.36 -29.92 11.57
N TYR A 435 33.10 -30.48 10.60
CA TYR A 435 33.44 -31.90 10.57
C TYR A 435 34.51 -32.32 11.61
N ARG A 436 35.19 -31.38 12.26
CA ARG A 436 36.20 -31.62 13.30
C ARG A 436 35.69 -31.47 14.73
N LEU A 437 34.39 -31.19 14.88
CA LEU A 437 33.78 -31.04 16.21
C LEU A 437 33.64 -32.41 16.90
N GLU A 438 34.50 -32.68 17.91
CA GLU A 438 34.58 -33.97 18.60
C GLU A 438 33.62 -34.15 19.78
N HIS A 439 32.79 -33.16 20.11
CA HIS A 439 31.98 -33.16 21.34
C HIS A 439 30.49 -32.88 21.13
N ASN A 440 29.93 -33.27 19.99
CA ASN A 440 28.49 -33.17 19.77
C ASN A 440 27.79 -34.43 20.29
N THR A 441 26.61 -34.26 20.87
CA THR A 441 25.73 -35.38 21.21
C THR A 441 25.08 -35.93 19.93
N ASP A 442 24.63 -37.19 19.96
CA ASP A 442 23.93 -37.82 18.83
C ASP A 442 22.74 -36.99 18.32
N ASN A 443 22.04 -36.34 19.25
CA ASN A 443 20.90 -35.48 18.88
C ASN A 443 21.35 -34.18 18.23
N GLU A 444 22.45 -33.56 18.66
CA GLU A 444 23.04 -32.39 18.02
C GLU A 444 23.49 -32.71 16.59
N GLU A 445 24.14 -33.87 16.39
CA GLU A 445 24.55 -34.30 15.05
C GLU A 445 23.36 -34.57 14.12
N ARG A 446 22.27 -35.15 14.65
CA ARG A 446 21.04 -35.33 13.87
C ARG A 446 20.46 -33.98 13.43
N VAL A 447 20.42 -33.01 14.32
CA VAL A 447 19.91 -31.67 14.01
C VAL A 447 20.81 -30.97 13.00
N ILE A 448 22.14 -31.01 13.18
CA ILE A 448 23.10 -30.44 12.23
C ILE A 448 22.94 -31.11 10.85
N THR A 449 22.84 -32.43 10.82
CA THR A 449 22.66 -33.18 9.56
C THR A 449 21.32 -32.82 8.89
N ALA A 450 20.25 -32.70 9.65
CA ALA A 450 18.95 -32.29 9.12
C ALA A 450 18.98 -30.87 8.55
N LEU A 451 19.68 -29.95 9.23
CA LEU A 451 19.89 -28.58 8.71
C LEU A 451 20.64 -28.60 7.37
N LEU A 452 21.79 -29.30 7.31
CA LEU A 452 22.63 -29.35 6.11
C LEU A 452 21.95 -30.05 4.92
N ARG A 453 21.09 -31.03 5.18
CA ARG A 453 20.34 -31.74 4.12
C ARG A 453 19.19 -30.93 3.55
N ASN A 454 18.50 -30.18 4.39
CA ASN A 454 17.25 -29.55 4.01
C ASN A 454 17.38 -28.06 3.65
N TYR A 455 18.44 -27.39 4.10
CA TYR A 455 18.65 -25.95 3.91
C TYR A 455 20.01 -25.70 3.26
N GLY A 456 20.00 -25.03 2.09
CA GLY A 456 21.23 -24.65 1.38
C GLY A 456 21.68 -23.24 1.77
N GLY A 457 23.00 -22.96 1.68
CA GLY A 457 23.53 -21.61 1.91
C GLY A 457 23.76 -21.25 3.39
N LEU A 458 23.60 -22.17 4.32
CA LEU A 458 23.74 -21.97 5.77
C LEU A 458 25.11 -21.43 6.23
N PHE A 459 26.14 -21.55 5.40
CA PHE A 459 27.50 -21.04 5.71
C PHE A 459 27.76 -19.62 5.18
N THR A 460 26.84 -19.09 4.38
CA THR A 460 27.00 -17.78 3.72
C THR A 460 26.02 -16.75 4.20
N ASP A 461 24.81 -17.18 4.60
CA ASP A 461 23.75 -16.28 5.07
C ASP A 461 22.74 -17.01 5.96
N TYR A 462 21.88 -16.24 6.64
CA TYR A 462 20.78 -16.78 7.41
C TYR A 462 19.75 -17.45 6.52
N ASN A 463 19.40 -18.67 6.84
CA ASN A 463 18.31 -19.39 6.21
C ASN A 463 17.16 -19.59 7.20
N TYR A 464 15.94 -19.34 6.71
CA TYR A 464 14.73 -19.65 7.46
C TYR A 464 14.58 -21.14 7.62
N ILE A 465 14.32 -21.58 8.85
CA ILE A 465 14.11 -22.97 9.19
C ILE A 465 12.73 -23.17 9.83
N ASP A 466 12.21 -24.37 9.71
CA ASP A 466 11.02 -24.84 10.43
C ASP A 466 11.48 -25.82 11.53
N GLU A 467 11.39 -25.37 12.78
CA GLU A 467 11.79 -26.18 13.95
C GLU A 467 10.94 -27.45 14.06
N SER A 468 9.67 -27.41 13.68
CA SER A 468 8.76 -28.56 13.73
C SER A 468 9.13 -29.59 12.67
N PHE A 469 9.49 -29.14 11.47
CA PHE A 469 9.96 -30.01 10.40
C PHE A 469 11.28 -30.70 10.78
N ILE A 470 12.24 -29.95 11.35
CA ILE A 470 13.51 -30.51 11.82
C ILE A 470 13.24 -31.53 12.93
N ALA A 471 12.33 -31.24 13.86
CA ALA A 471 11.94 -32.13 14.94
C ALA A 471 11.41 -33.48 14.40
N GLN A 472 10.52 -33.42 13.40
CA GLN A 472 9.99 -34.60 12.73
C GLN A 472 11.08 -35.42 12.04
N GLN A 473 12.00 -34.76 11.32
CA GLN A 473 13.14 -35.42 10.64
C GLN A 473 14.09 -36.09 11.61
N CYS A 474 14.30 -35.52 12.79
CA CYS A 474 15.22 -36.05 13.80
C CYS A 474 14.55 -37.02 14.78
N GLY A 475 13.22 -37.18 14.75
CA GLY A 475 12.49 -37.97 15.75
C GLY A 475 12.54 -37.34 17.15
N LEU A 476 12.58 -36.01 17.22
CA LEU A 476 12.66 -35.21 18.45
C LEU A 476 11.38 -34.35 18.61
N GLN A 477 11.19 -33.79 19.81
CA GLN A 477 10.18 -32.75 20.02
C GLN A 477 10.72 -31.38 19.60
N SER A 478 9.87 -30.47 19.13
CA SER A 478 10.28 -29.11 18.70
C SER A 478 11.02 -28.35 19.80
N GLN A 479 10.63 -28.55 21.08
CA GLN A 479 11.31 -27.93 22.21
C GLN A 479 12.74 -28.45 22.41
N GLN A 480 13.01 -29.73 22.11
CA GLN A 480 14.34 -30.29 22.15
C GLN A 480 15.23 -29.72 21.03
N VAL A 481 14.68 -29.59 19.81
CA VAL A 481 15.37 -28.94 18.67
C VAL A 481 15.72 -27.51 19.02
N TYR A 482 14.78 -26.74 19.60
CA TYR A 482 15.03 -25.38 20.08
C TYR A 482 16.20 -25.31 21.07
N MET A 483 16.23 -26.20 22.07
CA MET A 483 17.30 -26.23 23.07
C MET A 483 18.66 -26.61 22.45
N ILE A 484 18.67 -27.54 21.49
CA ILE A 484 19.88 -27.94 20.75
C ILE A 484 20.40 -26.74 19.92
N LEU A 485 19.55 -26.09 19.14
CA LEU A 485 19.93 -24.92 18.34
C LEU A 485 20.47 -23.80 19.22
N LYS A 486 19.86 -23.59 20.39
CA LYS A 486 20.33 -22.61 21.37
C LYS A 486 21.71 -22.99 21.95
N SER A 487 21.93 -24.25 22.29
CA SER A 487 23.22 -24.79 22.76
C SER A 487 24.32 -24.61 21.71
N LEU A 488 24.05 -24.99 20.45
CA LEU A 488 24.97 -24.81 19.33
C LEU A 488 25.30 -23.33 19.06
N SER A 489 24.32 -22.46 19.26
CA SER A 489 24.50 -21.00 19.12
C SER A 489 25.38 -20.44 20.27
N GLN A 490 25.19 -20.90 21.50
CA GLN A 490 26.03 -20.49 22.62
C GLN A 490 27.48 -20.97 22.48
N ARG A 491 27.69 -22.09 21.82
CA ARG A 491 29.03 -22.63 21.50
C ARG A 491 29.65 -22.01 20.24
N HIS A 492 28.99 -20.99 19.64
CA HIS A 492 29.44 -20.32 18.42
C HIS A 492 29.66 -21.27 17.22
N ILE A 493 28.94 -22.40 17.16
CA ILE A 493 28.95 -23.32 16.02
C ILE A 493 28.04 -22.80 14.92
N LEU A 494 26.88 -22.31 15.32
CA LEU A 494 25.93 -21.62 14.44
C LEU A 494 25.33 -20.41 15.17
N HIS A 495 24.71 -19.54 14.43
CA HIS A 495 23.91 -18.48 14.99
C HIS A 495 22.44 -18.81 14.78
N PHE A 496 21.69 -18.91 15.87
CA PHE A 496 20.28 -19.27 15.87
C PHE A 496 19.41 -18.10 16.33
N ILE A 497 18.47 -17.72 15.49
CA ILE A 497 17.44 -16.74 15.81
C ILE A 497 16.12 -17.51 15.85
N PRO A 498 15.56 -17.73 17.05
CA PRO A 498 14.35 -18.54 17.21
C PRO A 498 13.10 -17.86 16.62
N GLN A 499 12.13 -18.68 16.27
CA GLN A 499 10.78 -18.20 15.98
C GLN A 499 10.17 -17.63 17.27
N LYS A 500 10.24 -16.33 17.43
CA LYS A 500 9.58 -15.62 18.52
C LYS A 500 8.92 -14.35 17.99
N LYS A 501 7.77 -14.02 18.54
CA LYS A 501 7.05 -12.75 18.33
C LYS A 501 7.71 -11.57 19.07
N THR A 502 8.93 -11.74 19.56
CA THR A 502 9.66 -10.67 20.25
C THR A 502 10.65 -10.01 19.32
N PRO A 503 10.67 -8.66 19.25
CA PRO A 503 11.71 -7.92 18.55
C PRO A 503 13.10 -8.35 19.02
N TYR A 504 14.07 -8.29 18.12
CA TYR A 504 15.46 -8.50 18.49
C TYR A 504 16.34 -7.36 17.96
N ILE A 505 17.48 -7.20 18.63
CA ILE A 505 18.56 -6.31 18.22
C ILE A 505 19.81 -7.14 18.01
N ARG A 506 20.46 -6.99 16.86
CA ARG A 506 21.75 -7.56 16.54
C ARG A 506 22.72 -6.47 16.20
N TYR A 507 23.92 -6.49 16.79
CA TYR A 507 24.98 -5.57 16.43
C TYR A 507 25.63 -6.02 15.12
N THR A 508 25.55 -5.20 14.10
CA THR A 508 26.09 -5.48 12.75
C THR A 508 27.56 -5.12 12.63
N GLN A 509 28.07 -4.37 13.61
CA GLN A 509 29.47 -4.03 13.75
C GLN A 509 29.87 -4.04 15.23
N ARG A 510 31.18 -3.89 15.51
CA ARG A 510 31.66 -3.77 16.90
C ARG A 510 31.13 -2.47 17.49
N ARG A 511 30.75 -2.50 18.77
CA ARG A 511 30.30 -1.31 19.49
C ARG A 511 31.35 -0.22 19.42
N GLU A 512 30.94 0.94 18.98
CA GLU A 512 31.70 2.20 19.03
C GLU A 512 31.24 3.08 20.19
N ASP A 513 32.07 4.06 20.57
CA ASP A 513 31.63 5.11 21.49
C ASP A 513 30.56 5.98 20.81
N LYS A 514 29.60 6.47 21.57
CA LYS A 514 28.47 7.28 21.06
C LYS A 514 28.91 8.49 20.25
N GLU A 515 30.07 9.08 20.59
CA GLU A 515 30.63 10.26 19.93
C GLU A 515 31.11 9.96 18.51
N HIS A 516 31.46 8.72 18.23
CA HIS A 516 31.88 8.27 16.90
C HIS A 516 30.73 7.82 16.00
N ILE A 517 29.50 7.76 16.54
CA ILE A 517 28.31 7.39 15.76
C ILE A 517 28.02 8.48 14.74
N GLN A 518 28.22 8.12 13.45
CA GLN A 518 27.96 8.99 12.32
C GLN A 518 26.65 8.59 11.64
N ILE A 519 25.71 9.53 11.57
CA ILE A 519 24.45 9.35 10.85
C ILE A 519 24.51 10.25 9.62
N MET A 520 24.63 9.62 8.45
CA MET A 520 24.77 10.34 7.18
C MET A 520 23.55 11.21 6.87
N PRO A 521 23.72 12.37 6.20
CA PRO A 521 22.61 13.27 5.85
C PRO A 521 21.48 12.57 5.07
N VAL A 522 21.81 11.67 4.15
CA VAL A 522 20.83 10.88 3.38
C VAL A 522 19.94 9.98 4.25
N ILE A 523 20.40 9.60 5.44
CA ILE A 523 19.66 8.75 6.38
C ILE A 523 18.77 9.59 7.31
N TYR A 524 19.21 10.78 7.68
CA TYR A 524 18.54 11.59 8.69
C TYR A 524 18.01 12.91 8.13
N GLU A 525 18.86 13.87 7.76
CA GLU A 525 18.45 15.23 7.39
C GLU A 525 17.53 15.25 6.17
N GLU A 526 17.92 14.58 5.10
CA GLU A 526 17.13 14.55 3.86
C GLU A 526 15.78 13.85 4.09
N ARG A 527 15.77 12.75 4.85
CA ARG A 527 14.53 12.04 5.16
C ARG A 527 13.64 12.81 6.13
N LYS A 528 14.23 13.53 7.11
CA LYS A 528 13.48 14.41 8.02
C LYS A 528 12.80 15.53 7.24
N ALA A 529 13.53 16.17 6.33
CA ALA A 529 12.98 17.21 5.45
C ALA A 529 11.82 16.67 4.60
N GLN A 530 12.03 15.56 3.90
CA GLN A 530 11.00 14.93 3.07
C GLN A 530 9.74 14.54 3.87
N TYR A 531 9.92 14.02 5.08
CA TYR A 531 8.80 13.67 5.95
C TYR A 531 8.06 14.91 6.44
N ALA A 532 8.81 15.96 6.80
CA ALA A 532 8.23 17.25 7.19
C ALA A 532 7.44 17.88 6.04
N ASP A 533 7.98 17.90 4.81
CA ASP A 533 7.30 18.43 3.62
C ASP A 533 5.97 17.71 3.37
N ARG A 534 5.92 16.38 3.52
CA ARG A 534 4.68 15.60 3.38
C ARG A 534 3.66 15.92 4.47
N ILE A 535 4.13 16.06 5.71
CA ILE A 535 3.26 16.46 6.84
C ILE A 535 2.69 17.85 6.58
N HIS A 536 3.53 18.82 6.19
CA HIS A 536 3.09 20.18 5.89
C HIS A 536 2.11 20.23 4.72
N ALA A 537 2.38 19.51 3.63
CA ALA A 537 1.45 19.40 2.51
C ALA A 537 0.07 18.84 2.94
N MET A 538 0.05 17.88 3.88
CA MET A 538 -1.21 17.35 4.40
C MET A 538 -1.92 18.36 5.33
N ILE A 539 -1.18 19.12 6.11
CA ILE A 539 -1.71 20.23 6.92
C ILE A 539 -2.31 21.31 6.00
N ASP A 540 -1.56 21.72 4.98
CA ASP A 540 -2.02 22.71 4.00
C ASP A 540 -3.30 22.25 3.31
N TYR A 541 -3.34 21.00 2.83
CA TYR A 541 -4.55 20.41 2.27
C TYR A 541 -5.75 20.47 3.23
N ALA A 542 -5.53 20.21 4.52
CA ALA A 542 -6.59 20.22 5.52
C ALA A 542 -7.01 21.63 5.96
N THR A 543 -6.17 22.65 5.74
CA THR A 543 -6.38 24.01 6.30
C THR A 543 -6.61 25.09 5.25
N ASP A 544 -6.15 24.90 4.02
CA ASP A 544 -6.36 25.87 2.94
C ASP A 544 -7.78 25.74 2.36
N ASP A 545 -8.66 26.61 2.78
CA ASP A 545 -10.06 26.69 2.32
C ASP A 545 -10.23 27.68 1.13
N SER A 546 -9.15 28.12 0.49
CA SER A 546 -9.18 29.06 -0.66
C SER A 546 -9.23 28.35 -2.02
N VAL A 547 -8.73 27.11 -2.11
CA VAL A 547 -8.63 26.34 -3.36
C VAL A 547 -9.46 25.07 -3.28
N CYS A 548 -10.14 24.73 -4.37
CA CYS A 548 -10.89 23.48 -4.52
C CYS A 548 -10.07 22.25 -4.09
N ARG A 549 -10.64 21.37 -3.25
CA ARG A 549 -9.93 20.17 -2.71
C ARG A 549 -9.40 19.26 -3.81
N SER A 550 -10.16 19.06 -4.88
CA SER A 550 -9.72 18.25 -6.02
C SER A 550 -8.51 18.89 -6.71
N ARG A 551 -8.53 20.21 -6.93
CA ARG A 551 -7.40 20.93 -7.54
C ARG A 551 -6.14 20.88 -6.67
N GLN A 552 -6.27 20.98 -5.34
CA GLN A 552 -5.12 20.82 -4.43
C GLN A 552 -4.46 19.45 -4.59
N LEU A 553 -5.29 18.38 -4.63
CA LEU A 553 -4.78 17.01 -4.82
C LEU A 553 -4.12 16.84 -6.19
N LEU A 554 -4.75 17.30 -7.26
CA LEU A 554 -4.21 17.21 -8.62
C LEU A 554 -2.88 17.95 -8.75
N ARG A 555 -2.81 19.18 -8.21
CA ARG A 555 -1.57 19.98 -8.19
C ARG A 555 -0.45 19.26 -7.43
N TYR A 556 -0.75 18.61 -6.31
CA TYR A 556 0.23 17.85 -5.54
C TYR A 556 0.86 16.72 -6.37
N PHE A 557 0.08 16.05 -7.23
CA PHE A 557 0.57 15.02 -8.14
C PHE A 557 1.11 15.57 -9.47
N GLY A 558 1.27 16.89 -9.60
CA GLY A 558 1.80 17.54 -10.79
C GLY A 558 0.83 17.60 -11.97
N GLU A 559 -0.47 17.55 -11.69
CA GLU A 559 -1.53 17.76 -12.67
C GLU A 559 -2.16 19.14 -12.48
N GLU A 560 -2.12 19.98 -13.53
CA GLU A 560 -2.80 21.26 -13.54
C GLU A 560 -4.25 21.08 -14.02
N ASN A 561 -5.17 21.66 -13.30
CA ASN A 561 -6.59 21.70 -13.64
C ASN A 561 -7.13 23.11 -13.38
N ASP A 562 -7.82 23.67 -14.35
CA ASP A 562 -8.35 25.04 -14.36
C ASP A 562 -9.80 25.12 -13.87
N HIS A 563 -10.49 23.99 -13.71
CA HIS A 563 -11.86 23.98 -13.22
C HIS A 563 -11.99 23.42 -11.80
N ASP A 564 -12.96 23.96 -11.08
CA ASP A 564 -13.31 23.51 -9.74
C ASP A 564 -14.25 22.31 -9.79
N CYS A 565 -14.13 21.38 -8.84
CA CYS A 565 -14.95 20.16 -8.82
C CYS A 565 -16.42 20.38 -8.50
N ARG A 566 -16.80 21.58 -8.02
CA ARG A 566 -18.16 22.01 -7.64
C ARG A 566 -18.87 21.15 -6.58
N GLN A 567 -18.18 20.23 -5.94
CA GLN A 567 -18.78 19.27 -5.00
C GLN A 567 -18.02 19.11 -3.67
N CYS A 568 -16.82 19.68 -3.52
CA CYS A 568 -16.09 19.69 -2.26
C CYS A 568 -16.63 20.79 -1.31
N ASP A 569 -16.23 20.69 -0.03
CA ASP A 569 -16.59 21.68 0.99
C ASP A 569 -16.25 23.13 0.56
N VAL A 570 -15.07 23.35 0.01
CA VAL A 570 -14.61 24.68 -0.46
C VAL A 570 -15.49 25.20 -1.60
N CYS A 571 -15.74 24.39 -2.61
CA CYS A 571 -16.59 24.81 -3.74
C CYS A 571 -18.03 25.11 -3.29
N LEU A 572 -18.54 24.36 -2.31
CA LEU A 572 -19.90 24.57 -1.80
C LEU A 572 -20.00 25.81 -0.90
N SER A 573 -18.94 26.15 -0.15
CA SER A 573 -18.91 27.35 0.69
C SER A 573 -18.72 28.65 -0.09
N HIS A 574 -18.06 28.59 -1.26
CA HIS A 574 -17.85 29.74 -2.14
C HIS A 574 -18.93 29.90 -3.22
N ARG A 575 -20.01 29.12 -3.16
CA ARG A 575 -21.16 29.38 -4.07
C ARG A 575 -21.74 30.75 -3.80
N PRO A 576 -21.96 31.59 -4.83
CA PRO A 576 -22.71 32.83 -4.66
C PRO A 576 -24.09 32.54 -4.03
N GLU A 577 -24.51 33.37 -3.11
CA GLU A 577 -25.87 33.30 -2.58
C GLU A 577 -26.85 33.34 -3.76
N GLY A 578 -27.59 32.25 -4.00
CA GLY A 578 -28.52 32.12 -5.14
C GLY A 578 -28.27 30.91 -6.05
N MET A 579 -27.13 30.19 -5.94
CA MET A 579 -26.96 28.93 -6.67
C MET A 579 -27.59 27.75 -5.92
N VAL A 580 -28.54 27.13 -6.55
CA VAL A 580 -29.30 25.97 -6.04
C VAL A 580 -28.39 24.73 -5.88
N SER A 581 -28.60 23.93 -4.83
CA SER A 581 -27.86 22.67 -4.64
C SER A 581 -28.22 21.67 -5.75
N GLU A 582 -27.22 20.94 -6.27
CA GLU A 582 -27.40 19.98 -7.38
C GLU A 582 -28.55 18.95 -7.19
N PRO A 583 -28.78 18.34 -5.99
CA PRO A 583 -29.96 17.50 -5.79
C PRO A 583 -31.29 18.23 -5.92
N ARG A 584 -31.39 19.46 -5.45
CA ARG A 584 -32.60 20.31 -5.57
C ARG A 584 -32.77 20.89 -6.96
N PHE A 585 -31.67 21.18 -7.62
CA PHE A 585 -31.66 21.57 -9.02
C PHE A 585 -32.17 20.43 -9.92
N ASN A 586 -31.69 19.20 -9.71
CA ASN A 586 -32.17 18.03 -10.44
C ASN A 586 -33.64 17.73 -10.12
N GLU A 587 -34.04 17.83 -8.85
CA GLU A 587 -35.44 17.70 -8.44
C GLU A 587 -36.33 18.77 -9.12
N ALA A 588 -35.86 20.00 -9.22
CA ALA A 588 -36.59 21.06 -9.90
C ALA A 588 -36.72 20.78 -11.41
N MET A 589 -35.62 20.34 -12.06
CA MET A 589 -35.67 19.94 -13.47
C MET A 589 -36.63 18.77 -13.72
N GLU A 590 -36.57 17.72 -12.92
CA GLU A 590 -37.45 16.55 -13.04
C GLU A 590 -38.93 16.98 -12.90
N LYS A 591 -39.25 17.82 -11.92
CA LYS A 591 -40.61 18.29 -11.71
C LYS A 591 -41.12 19.23 -12.82
N ILE A 592 -40.23 20.08 -13.38
CA ILE A 592 -40.58 20.93 -14.51
C ILE A 592 -40.82 20.08 -15.76
N LEU A 593 -39.95 19.12 -16.06
CA LEU A 593 -40.10 18.21 -17.20
C LEU A 593 -41.33 17.33 -17.05
N ALA A 594 -41.61 16.80 -15.85
CA ALA A 594 -42.83 16.02 -15.58
C ALA A 594 -44.11 16.84 -15.75
N LEU A 595 -44.09 18.15 -15.45
CA LEU A 595 -45.23 19.03 -15.71
C LEU A 595 -45.47 19.20 -17.23
N LEU A 596 -44.42 19.20 -18.02
CA LEU A 596 -44.48 19.43 -19.48
C LEU A 596 -44.54 18.10 -20.30
N ASP A 597 -44.57 16.96 -19.65
CA ASP A 597 -44.58 15.62 -20.29
C ASP A 597 -45.92 15.29 -20.98
N ASP A 598 -46.98 16.07 -20.66
CA ASP A 598 -48.29 15.93 -21.32
C ASP A 598 -48.33 16.54 -22.73
N GLY A 599 -47.25 17.17 -23.17
CA GLY A 599 -47.08 17.78 -24.51
C GLY A 599 -47.95 19.01 -24.76
N LYS A 600 -48.59 19.58 -23.72
CA LYS A 600 -49.39 20.78 -23.84
C LYS A 600 -48.63 22.03 -23.41
N PRO A 601 -49.02 23.22 -23.94
CA PRO A 601 -48.47 24.50 -23.48
C PRO A 601 -48.96 24.82 -22.08
N HIS A 602 -48.01 25.05 -21.13
CA HIS A 602 -48.30 25.41 -19.75
C HIS A 602 -47.89 26.87 -19.47
N PRO A 603 -48.73 27.68 -18.82
CA PRO A 603 -48.33 29.01 -18.39
C PRO A 603 -47.27 28.93 -17.27
N ILE A 604 -46.33 29.85 -17.23
CA ILE A 604 -45.25 29.91 -16.20
C ILE A 604 -45.88 29.92 -14.78
N THR A 605 -47.12 30.38 -14.64
CA THR A 605 -47.81 30.36 -13.34
C THR A 605 -48.03 28.96 -12.77
N ASP A 606 -48.11 27.92 -13.60
CA ASP A 606 -48.32 26.54 -13.17
C ASP A 606 -47.10 26.01 -12.41
N LEU A 607 -45.91 26.60 -12.60
CA LEU A 607 -44.73 26.31 -11.82
C LEU A 607 -44.85 26.65 -10.33
N ARG A 608 -45.83 27.52 -9.95
CA ARG A 608 -46.13 27.85 -8.54
C ARG A 608 -46.73 26.66 -7.77
N ASP A 609 -47.30 25.73 -8.48
CA ASP A 609 -47.85 24.50 -7.87
C ASP A 609 -46.76 23.47 -7.51
N ILE A 610 -45.54 23.67 -8.04
CA ILE A 610 -44.37 22.92 -7.68
C ILE A 610 -43.85 23.44 -6.33
N GLN A 611 -43.96 22.62 -5.29
CA GLN A 611 -43.52 22.97 -3.92
C GLN A 611 -42.00 23.00 -3.81
N LEU A 612 -41.36 23.97 -4.46
CA LEU A 612 -39.91 24.25 -4.39
C LEU A 612 -39.68 25.77 -4.30
N PRO A 613 -38.55 26.21 -3.72
CA PRO A 613 -38.18 27.63 -3.70
C PRO A 613 -38.08 28.22 -5.11
N THR A 614 -38.52 29.46 -5.26
CA THR A 614 -38.56 30.17 -6.56
C THR A 614 -37.17 30.23 -7.22
N ASP A 615 -36.12 30.39 -6.43
CA ASP A 615 -34.74 30.49 -6.92
C ASP A 615 -34.27 29.17 -7.54
N GLU A 616 -34.72 28.04 -6.99
CA GLU A 616 -34.43 26.69 -7.48
C GLU A 616 -35.14 26.40 -8.81
N LEU A 617 -36.38 26.82 -8.90
CA LEU A 617 -37.19 26.72 -10.12
C LEU A 617 -36.64 27.61 -11.25
N ASN A 618 -36.27 28.85 -10.94
CA ASN A 618 -35.70 29.77 -11.94
C ASN A 618 -34.36 29.25 -12.48
N ALA A 619 -33.46 28.75 -11.61
CA ALA A 619 -32.18 28.19 -12.04
C ALA A 619 -32.36 26.96 -12.94
N ALA A 620 -33.32 26.09 -12.64
CA ALA A 620 -33.65 24.93 -13.44
C ALA A 620 -34.29 25.32 -14.79
N LEU A 621 -35.16 26.33 -14.81
CA LEU A 621 -35.75 26.86 -16.03
C LEU A 621 -34.69 27.46 -16.96
N ASP A 622 -33.78 28.29 -16.44
CA ASP A 622 -32.73 28.92 -17.23
C ASP A 622 -31.85 27.85 -17.89
N TYR A 623 -31.52 26.77 -17.17
CA TYR A 623 -30.77 25.65 -17.71
C TYR A 623 -31.54 24.90 -18.81
N LEU A 624 -32.83 24.56 -18.55
CA LEU A 624 -33.66 23.84 -19.52
C LEU A 624 -33.89 24.66 -20.81
N PHE A 625 -33.90 26.00 -20.72
CA PHE A 625 -33.91 26.86 -21.87
C PHE A 625 -32.57 26.89 -22.62
N GLN A 626 -31.45 26.99 -21.90
CA GLN A 626 -30.10 27.01 -22.49
C GLN A 626 -29.74 25.71 -23.22
N GLU A 627 -30.17 24.59 -22.66
CA GLU A 627 -29.96 23.27 -23.26
C GLU A 627 -31.05 22.82 -24.23
N GLU A 628 -31.96 23.74 -24.59
CA GLU A 628 -33.05 23.54 -25.57
C GLU A 628 -34.03 22.39 -25.23
N TYR A 629 -34.12 21.97 -23.96
CA TYR A 629 -35.11 20.97 -23.52
C TYR A 629 -36.55 21.55 -23.54
N ILE A 630 -36.67 22.84 -23.29
CA ILE A 630 -37.95 23.55 -23.30
C ILE A 630 -37.84 24.83 -24.09
N ARG A 631 -38.99 25.32 -24.61
CA ARG A 631 -39.11 26.62 -25.27
C ARG A 631 -40.27 27.40 -24.71
N GLN A 632 -40.19 28.72 -24.82
CA GLN A 632 -41.29 29.62 -24.46
C GLN A 632 -41.86 30.25 -25.71
N SER A 633 -43.19 30.19 -25.85
CA SER A 633 -43.93 30.91 -26.88
C SER A 633 -45.17 31.55 -26.25
N ASP A 634 -45.37 32.85 -26.46
CA ASP A 634 -46.51 33.63 -25.96
C ASP A 634 -46.78 33.52 -24.43
N GLY A 635 -45.69 33.39 -23.63
CA GLY A 635 -45.80 33.25 -22.18
C GLY A 635 -46.10 31.82 -21.70
N LEU A 636 -46.11 30.85 -22.60
CA LEU A 636 -46.36 29.45 -22.34
C LEU A 636 -45.07 28.65 -22.50
N LEU A 637 -44.85 27.66 -21.61
CA LEU A 637 -43.75 26.71 -21.66
C LEU A 637 -44.17 25.46 -22.45
N LEU A 638 -43.27 24.95 -23.26
CA LEU A 638 -43.44 23.75 -24.09
C LEU A 638 -42.19 22.88 -24.00
N SER A 639 -42.35 21.59 -23.88
CA SER A 639 -41.26 20.64 -24.09
C SER A 639 -40.88 20.62 -25.56
N ASN A 640 -39.59 20.46 -25.85
CA ASN A 640 -39.06 20.25 -27.21
C ASN A 640 -39.01 18.77 -27.62
N HIS A 641 -39.48 17.86 -26.77
CA HIS A 641 -39.58 16.43 -27.04
C HIS A 641 -41.00 15.96 -27.23
#